data_6be229d0749b80a0c910ab11f4fc6991
#
_entry.id   6be229d0749b80a0c910ab11f4fc6991
#
_cell.length_a   1.000
_cell.length_b   1.000
_cell.length_c   1.000
_cell.angle_alpha   90.00
_cell.angle_beta   90.00
_cell.angle_gamma   90.00
#
_symmetry.space_group_name_H-M   'P 1'
#
loop_
_entity.id
_entity.type
_entity.pdbx_description
1 polymer ?
#
loop_
_entity_poly.entity_id
_entity_poly.type
_entity_poly.pdbx_seq_one_letter_code
_entity_poly.pdbx_strand_id
1 'polypeptide(L)'
;MGNLYWVYLVLPFCFGLVLNTLSQENSDSDVYIVTLKQAPLSHSYQGFNNDSTSVRLNKLYKPRNDSRSHQRSSSYISRVHDSLLKKALKGEKYRKLYSYRYLINGFSVLITFQQADMLSRRQEVANVVLDFPVRTATTYTPQFLGLPKGVWPRVGGYETAGEGIVIGFIDTGIDPTHSSFADDVSDHTYPVPDHFSGICEVTRDFPSGSCNRKLVGARHFAASAITRGVFNSSQDYASPLDGDGHGTHTASVAAGNHGIPVMVAGHYFGNASGMAPRSHIAVYKALYKSFGGFAADVVAAIDQAAQDGVDIISLSITPNRRPPGIATFFNPIDMALLSAVKSGIFVVQAAGNTGPSPKSMSSFSPWIFTVGAASHDRVYSNSIVLGNNLTIPGVGLAPGTCSNEMYTLISAVHALSNETTLANDMYVGECQDPGNFDRELIQGNLLICSYSIRFVLGLSTVKQALQTAKNLSAAGVVFCMDPFVIGFQLNPTPLNMPGIIIPSTNDSKILLQYYNSSLERDGFTKKIIRFGAVASISGGLEANYSVSAPKVMYYSARGPDPEDGFLDNADIMKPNLVAPGNSIWAAWSTLGMESVEFQGESFAMMSGTSMVAPHIAGLAALIKQKFPHFSPAAIASALSTTASLYDKNGSPIMAQRAYMNPDLNQSPATPFDMGNGFVNASSALDPGLIFESIYEDYMSFLCGINGSIPIVFNYTGQNCQLYNSTVTAADLNLPSITIARLNRYQTVGRSLINIAGNETYRVDWTAPFGVSMNVTPSHFFIAMGEKQVLNITFNAMTNDSTASFGRIGLVGNGGHNLDIPLSVIVKLY
;
A
#
# COMPACT_ATOMS: atom_id res chain seq x y z
N MET A 1 38.13 18.96 -12.83
CA MET A 1 37.02 18.11 -13.29
C MET A 1 37.53 16.67 -13.39
N GLY A 2 37.41 15.88 -12.37
CA GLY A 2 37.98 14.52 -12.41
C GLY A 2 38.05 13.86 -11.04
N ASN A 3 37.01 13.94 -10.20
CA ASN A 3 36.97 13.15 -8.94
C ASN A 3 35.53 12.93 -8.39
N LEU A 4 34.48 13.08 -9.24
CA LEU A 4 33.10 12.88 -8.77
C LEU A 4 32.45 11.57 -9.27
N TYR A 5 33.18 10.72 -10.02
CA TYR A 5 32.63 9.47 -10.58
C TYR A 5 32.87 8.22 -9.73
N TRP A 6 33.69 8.29 -8.67
CA TRP A 6 34.07 7.12 -7.85
C TRP A 6 33.15 6.87 -6.65
N VAL A 7 32.35 7.84 -6.24
CA VAL A 7 31.47 7.68 -5.05
C VAL A 7 30.17 6.92 -5.37
N TYR A 8 29.72 6.92 -6.63
CA TYR A 8 28.49 6.22 -7.03
C TYR A 8 28.67 4.72 -7.31
N LEU A 9 29.91 4.22 -7.40
CA LEU A 9 30.19 2.82 -7.71
C LEU A 9 30.52 1.96 -6.47
N VAL A 10 30.77 2.54 -5.30
CA VAL A 10 31.17 1.82 -4.08
C VAL A 10 29.98 1.46 -3.19
N LEU A 11 28.88 2.25 -3.19
CA LEU A 11 27.71 1.96 -2.35
C LEU A 11 26.91 0.71 -2.74
N PRO A 12 26.74 0.33 -4.03
CA PRO A 12 26.12 -0.96 -4.36
C PRO A 12 27.00 -2.17 -4.08
N PHE A 13 28.33 -1.97 -4.01
CA PHE A 13 29.28 -3.10 -3.79
C PHE A 13 29.43 -3.48 -2.33
N CYS A 14 29.29 -2.53 -1.40
CA CYS A 14 29.36 -2.83 0.04
C CYS A 14 28.09 -3.50 0.57
N PHE A 15 26.90 -3.22 -0.01
CA PHE A 15 25.66 -3.92 0.34
C PHE A 15 25.59 -5.35 -0.22
N GLY A 16 26.28 -5.61 -1.33
CA GLY A 16 26.41 -6.96 -1.90
C GLY A 16 27.41 -7.85 -1.15
N LEU A 17 28.42 -7.27 -0.50
CA LEU A 17 29.48 -8.02 0.21
C LEU A 17 29.10 -8.39 1.65
N VAL A 18 28.21 -7.62 2.32
CA VAL A 18 27.74 -7.97 3.67
C VAL A 18 26.67 -9.07 3.64
N LEU A 19 25.96 -9.24 2.52
CA LEU A 19 25.05 -10.38 2.34
C LEU A 19 25.74 -11.67 1.89
N ASN A 20 27.00 -11.61 1.44
CA ASN A 20 27.74 -12.78 0.99
C ASN A 20 28.65 -13.43 2.04
N THR A 21 28.76 -12.87 3.27
CA THR A 21 29.65 -13.43 4.30
C THR A 21 28.92 -14.18 5.43
N LEU A 22 27.60 -14.31 5.36
CA LEU A 22 26.80 -15.08 6.33
C LEU A 22 26.12 -16.34 5.76
N SER A 23 26.47 -16.77 4.55
CA SER A 23 25.91 -18.01 3.96
C SER A 23 27.00 -18.88 3.30
N GLN A 24 28.03 -19.25 4.04
CA GLN A 24 28.85 -20.41 3.70
C GLN A 24 28.63 -21.49 4.75
N GLU A 25 27.55 -22.26 4.54
CA GLU A 25 27.43 -23.70 4.74
C GLU A 25 25.96 -24.11 4.58
N ASN A 26 25.71 -24.86 3.52
CA ASN A 26 24.56 -25.69 3.12
C ASN A 26 23.76 -25.18 1.93
N SER A 27 24.15 -25.79 0.80
CA SER A 27 23.34 -26.18 -0.35
C SER A 27 22.62 -25.07 -1.11
N ASP A 28 22.87 -25.04 -2.40
CA ASP A 28 22.21 -24.47 -3.56
C ASP A 28 20.67 -24.63 -3.62
N SER A 29 19.96 -24.69 -2.51
CA SER A 29 18.50 -24.84 -2.47
C SER A 29 17.81 -23.53 -2.14
N ASP A 30 16.78 -23.18 -2.92
CA ASP A 30 15.94 -22.00 -2.74
C ASP A 30 14.47 -22.36 -2.84
N VAL A 31 13.57 -21.45 -2.45
CA VAL A 31 12.12 -21.68 -2.54
C VAL A 31 11.63 -21.34 -3.94
N TYR A 32 10.89 -22.26 -4.55
CA TYR A 32 10.25 -22.08 -5.85
C TYR A 32 8.75 -22.24 -5.74
N ILE A 33 8.01 -21.39 -6.45
CA ILE A 33 6.57 -21.51 -6.67
C ILE A 33 6.35 -22.25 -7.98
N VAL A 34 5.67 -23.41 -7.90
CA VAL A 34 5.38 -24.27 -9.04
C VAL A 34 3.89 -24.26 -9.32
N THR A 35 3.48 -23.88 -10.52
CA THR A 35 2.09 -23.96 -10.97
C THR A 35 1.88 -25.10 -11.94
N LEU A 36 0.71 -25.72 -11.90
CA LEU A 36 0.35 -26.87 -12.73
C LEU A 36 -0.64 -26.49 -13.82
N LYS A 37 -0.61 -27.18 -14.96
CA LYS A 37 -1.50 -26.97 -16.12
C LYS A 37 -2.95 -27.31 -15.84
N GLN A 38 -3.22 -28.13 -14.84
CA GLN A 38 -4.60 -28.48 -14.45
C GLN A 38 -5.25 -27.30 -13.75
N ALA A 39 -6.48 -26.97 -14.13
CA ALA A 39 -7.24 -25.86 -13.56
C ALA A 39 -7.43 -25.97 -12.04
N PRO A 40 -7.45 -24.88 -11.28
CA PRO A 40 -7.73 -24.84 -9.85
C PRO A 40 -9.21 -25.12 -9.55
N LEU A 41 -9.53 -25.37 -8.26
CA LEU A 41 -10.91 -25.73 -7.83
C LEU A 41 -11.93 -24.65 -8.18
N SER A 42 -11.60 -23.37 -8.02
CA SER A 42 -12.49 -22.25 -8.34
C SER A 42 -12.95 -22.25 -9.80
N HIS A 43 -12.15 -22.77 -10.72
CA HIS A 43 -12.49 -22.84 -12.14
C HIS A 43 -13.36 -24.07 -12.49
N SER A 44 -13.45 -25.07 -11.61
CA SER A 44 -14.25 -26.28 -11.84
C SER A 44 -15.74 -26.09 -11.52
N TYR A 45 -16.13 -24.99 -10.88
CA TYR A 45 -17.51 -24.69 -10.47
C TYR A 45 -18.30 -23.85 -11.46
N GLN A 46 -17.65 -23.25 -12.47
CA GLN A 46 -18.32 -22.44 -13.49
C GLN A 46 -18.20 -23.10 -14.86
N GLY A 47 -19.27 -23.60 -15.39
CA GLY A 47 -19.38 -23.87 -16.82
C GLY A 47 -19.66 -25.31 -17.20
N PHE A 48 -20.88 -25.55 -17.53
CA PHE A 48 -21.27 -26.55 -18.51
C PHE A 48 -20.59 -26.20 -19.84
N ASN A 49 -19.69 -27.03 -20.33
CA ASN A 49 -19.70 -27.41 -21.74
C ASN A 49 -18.71 -28.55 -22.01
N ASN A 50 -19.17 -29.43 -22.84
CA ASN A 50 -18.66 -30.67 -23.34
C ASN A 50 -17.17 -30.66 -23.71
N ASP A 51 -16.34 -31.36 -22.92
CA ASP A 51 -15.11 -31.90 -23.44
C ASP A 51 -14.79 -33.24 -22.76
N SER A 52 -14.41 -34.22 -23.55
CA SER A 52 -14.33 -35.65 -23.21
C SER A 52 -13.28 -36.04 -22.16
N THR A 53 -12.39 -35.14 -21.78
CA THR A 53 -11.39 -35.33 -20.72
C THR A 53 -11.91 -34.97 -19.33
N SER A 54 -13.00 -34.22 -19.23
CA SER A 54 -13.64 -33.79 -17.97
C SER A 54 -14.51 -34.90 -17.33
N VAL A 55 -14.83 -35.92 -18.09
CA VAL A 55 -15.78 -36.98 -17.70
C VAL A 55 -15.34 -37.83 -16.48
N ARG A 56 -14.04 -37.95 -16.24
CA ARG A 56 -13.53 -38.68 -15.07
C ARG A 56 -13.57 -37.85 -13.77
N LEU A 57 -13.44 -36.54 -13.86
CA LEU A 57 -13.56 -35.63 -12.72
C LEU A 57 -15.03 -35.30 -12.40
N ASN A 58 -15.89 -35.14 -13.45
CA ASN A 58 -17.30 -34.84 -13.30
C ASN A 58 -18.12 -35.96 -12.60
N LYS A 59 -17.66 -37.21 -12.61
CA LYS A 59 -18.32 -38.30 -11.84
C LYS A 59 -18.09 -38.17 -10.33
N LEU A 60 -17.12 -37.39 -9.89
CA LEU A 60 -16.82 -37.12 -8.46
C LEU A 60 -17.49 -35.85 -7.94
N TYR A 61 -18.00 -34.97 -8.82
CA TYR A 61 -18.52 -33.66 -8.50
C TYR A 61 -19.96 -33.45 -8.97
N LYS A 62 -20.92 -34.01 -8.25
CA LYS A 62 -22.28 -33.45 -8.22
C LYS A 62 -22.30 -32.32 -7.21
N PRO A 63 -22.82 -31.09 -7.55
CA PRO A 63 -22.92 -30.02 -6.61
C PRO A 63 -23.93 -30.39 -5.51
N ARG A 64 -23.44 -30.75 -4.36
CA ARG A 64 -24.17 -30.71 -3.08
C ARG A 64 -23.41 -29.70 -2.21
N ASN A 65 -24.12 -28.76 -1.64
CA ASN A 65 -23.65 -27.85 -0.58
C ASN A 65 -23.23 -28.66 0.66
N ASP A 66 -22.10 -29.34 0.60
CA ASP A 66 -21.60 -30.16 1.70
C ASP A 66 -20.09 -29.86 1.86
N SER A 67 -19.73 -29.26 2.98
CA SER A 67 -18.35 -28.95 3.39
C SER A 67 -17.40 -30.17 3.31
N ARG A 68 -17.95 -31.37 3.46
CA ARG A 68 -17.20 -32.63 3.32
C ARG A 68 -16.75 -32.93 1.89
N SER A 69 -17.43 -32.42 0.87
CA SER A 69 -17.02 -32.63 -0.54
C SER A 69 -15.84 -31.74 -0.89
N HIS A 70 -15.81 -30.51 -0.42
CA HIS A 70 -14.69 -29.57 -0.57
C HIS A 70 -13.41 -30.12 0.06
N GLN A 71 -13.51 -30.65 1.27
CA GLN A 71 -12.38 -31.18 2.01
C GLN A 71 -11.77 -32.42 1.33
N ARG A 72 -12.59 -33.27 0.71
CA ARG A 72 -12.12 -34.42 -0.07
C ARG A 72 -11.39 -34.02 -1.36
N SER A 73 -11.86 -32.98 -2.04
CA SER A 73 -11.25 -32.49 -3.28
C SER A 73 -9.94 -31.79 -3.03
N SER A 74 -9.90 -30.95 -1.99
CA SER A 74 -8.69 -30.27 -1.53
C SER A 74 -7.59 -31.26 -1.13
N SER A 75 -7.94 -32.34 -0.43
CA SER A 75 -7.00 -33.39 -0.04
C SER A 75 -6.52 -34.24 -1.24
N TYR A 76 -7.34 -34.37 -2.28
CA TYR A 76 -6.95 -35.04 -3.52
C TYR A 76 -5.88 -34.26 -4.27
N ILE A 77 -6.07 -32.93 -4.48
CA ILE A 77 -5.10 -32.07 -5.17
C ILE A 77 -3.76 -32.06 -4.42
N SER A 78 -3.76 -31.94 -3.11
CA SER A 78 -2.51 -32.02 -2.33
C SER A 78 -1.75 -33.33 -2.55
N ARG A 79 -2.47 -34.46 -2.63
CA ARG A 79 -1.86 -35.78 -2.95
C ARG A 79 -1.31 -35.85 -4.37
N VAL A 80 -1.93 -35.15 -5.32
CA VAL A 80 -1.41 -35.04 -6.70
C VAL A 80 -0.08 -34.28 -6.68
N HIS A 81 0.02 -33.18 -5.94
CA HIS A 81 1.26 -32.42 -5.78
C HIS A 81 2.37 -33.29 -5.17
N ASP A 82 2.06 -34.04 -4.12
CA ASP A 82 3.03 -34.94 -3.46
C ASP A 82 3.48 -36.06 -4.42
N SER A 83 2.56 -36.62 -5.19
CA SER A 83 2.85 -37.64 -6.18
C SER A 83 3.75 -37.10 -7.30
N LEU A 84 3.50 -35.88 -7.78
CA LEU A 84 4.34 -35.21 -8.80
C LEU A 84 5.75 -34.97 -8.29
N LEU A 85 5.90 -34.38 -7.10
CA LEU A 85 7.20 -34.16 -6.49
C LEU A 85 7.98 -35.45 -6.29
N LYS A 86 7.32 -36.49 -5.76
CA LYS A 86 7.94 -37.81 -5.59
C LYS A 86 8.38 -38.46 -6.91
N LYS A 87 7.65 -38.24 -8.02
CA LYS A 87 7.99 -38.73 -9.34
C LYS A 87 9.11 -37.91 -10.00
N ALA A 88 9.05 -36.60 -9.86
CA ALA A 88 9.99 -35.71 -10.54
C ALA A 88 11.37 -35.69 -9.84
N LEU A 89 11.39 -35.72 -8.51
CA LEU A 89 12.59 -35.64 -7.69
C LEU A 89 12.90 -36.97 -6.99
N LYS A 90 12.90 -38.05 -7.78
CA LYS A 90 13.03 -39.42 -7.31
C LYS A 90 14.39 -39.63 -6.58
N GLY A 91 14.34 -39.85 -5.25
CA GLY A 91 15.53 -40.11 -4.45
C GLY A 91 16.27 -38.85 -3.96
N GLU A 92 15.83 -37.66 -4.34
CA GLU A 92 16.44 -36.40 -3.92
C GLU A 92 15.71 -35.78 -2.72
N LYS A 93 16.41 -34.96 -1.93
CA LYS A 93 15.82 -34.23 -0.81
C LYS A 93 15.08 -32.99 -1.33
N TYR A 94 13.85 -32.80 -0.89
CA TYR A 94 13.05 -31.59 -1.11
C TYR A 94 12.11 -31.37 0.07
N ARG A 95 11.61 -30.14 0.23
CA ARG A 95 10.61 -29.80 1.23
C ARG A 95 9.49 -28.98 0.60
N LYS A 96 8.31 -29.57 0.48
CA LYS A 96 7.11 -28.84 0.07
C LYS A 96 6.65 -27.92 1.21
N LEU A 97 6.37 -26.66 0.93
CA LEU A 97 5.93 -25.66 1.89
C LEU A 97 4.40 -25.53 1.88
N TYR A 98 3.82 -25.22 0.72
CA TYR A 98 2.39 -25.05 0.54
C TYR A 98 1.86 -25.90 -0.62
N SER A 99 0.55 -26.19 -0.58
CA SER A 99 -0.24 -26.66 -1.73
C SER A 99 -1.34 -25.65 -2.00
N TYR A 100 -1.25 -24.93 -3.11
CA TYR A 100 -2.29 -24.02 -3.60
C TYR A 100 -3.35 -24.84 -4.32
N ARG A 101 -4.63 -24.63 -4.03
CA ARG A 101 -5.67 -25.58 -4.47
C ARG A 101 -6.90 -24.90 -5.03
N TYR A 102 -7.21 -23.68 -4.55
CA TYR A 102 -8.48 -23.03 -4.80
C TYR A 102 -8.39 -22.05 -5.97
N LEU A 103 -7.55 -21.03 -5.92
CA LEU A 103 -7.39 -20.01 -6.97
C LEU A 103 -6.34 -20.39 -8.01
N ILE A 104 -5.27 -21.04 -7.60
CA ILE A 104 -4.27 -21.62 -8.49
C ILE A 104 -4.06 -23.09 -8.12
N ASN A 105 -3.66 -23.91 -9.10
CA ASN A 105 -3.27 -25.29 -8.85
C ASN A 105 -1.75 -25.37 -8.89
N GLY A 106 -1.13 -25.62 -7.72
CA GLY A 106 0.32 -25.61 -7.62
C GLY A 106 0.81 -25.79 -6.18
N PHE A 107 2.10 -25.57 -5.98
CA PHE A 107 2.73 -25.67 -4.67
C PHE A 107 4.00 -24.83 -4.59
N SER A 108 4.45 -24.52 -3.38
CA SER A 108 5.81 -24.03 -3.16
C SER A 108 6.69 -25.10 -2.55
N VAL A 109 7.95 -25.11 -2.93
CA VAL A 109 8.90 -26.17 -2.57
C VAL A 109 10.33 -25.63 -2.48
N LEU A 110 11.06 -26.04 -1.44
CA LEU A 110 12.49 -25.80 -1.29
C LEU A 110 13.26 -26.85 -2.06
N ILE A 111 13.99 -26.42 -3.10
CA ILE A 111 14.74 -27.29 -4.04
C ILE A 111 15.95 -26.55 -4.58
N THR A 112 16.89 -27.29 -5.15
CA THR A 112 18.02 -26.71 -5.89
C THR A 112 17.58 -26.17 -7.26
N PHE A 113 18.41 -25.30 -7.86
CA PHE A 113 18.17 -24.80 -9.22
C PHE A 113 18.04 -25.94 -10.23
N GLN A 114 18.84 -27.01 -10.10
CA GLN A 114 18.77 -28.18 -10.96
C GLN A 114 17.43 -28.94 -10.82
N GLN A 115 16.94 -29.10 -9.60
CA GLN A 115 15.64 -29.68 -9.31
C GLN A 115 14.48 -28.82 -9.84
N ALA A 116 14.61 -27.48 -9.79
CA ALA A 116 13.65 -26.57 -10.37
C ALA A 116 13.61 -26.71 -11.91
N ASP A 117 14.76 -26.84 -12.56
CA ASP A 117 14.83 -27.13 -14.00
C ASP A 117 14.23 -28.51 -14.35
N MET A 118 14.46 -29.54 -13.54
CA MET A 118 13.82 -30.84 -13.70
C MET A 118 12.29 -30.77 -13.60
N LEU A 119 11.77 -29.98 -12.68
CA LEU A 119 10.33 -29.75 -12.54
C LEU A 119 9.76 -28.95 -13.72
N SER A 120 10.48 -27.95 -14.23
CA SER A 120 10.02 -27.13 -15.36
C SER A 120 9.82 -27.95 -16.65
N ARG A 121 10.54 -29.04 -16.81
CA ARG A 121 10.47 -29.94 -17.97
C ARG A 121 9.35 -30.99 -17.88
N ARG A 122 8.60 -31.02 -16.76
CA ARG A 122 7.48 -31.97 -16.60
C ARG A 122 6.27 -31.52 -17.37
N GLN A 123 5.57 -32.43 -18.02
CA GLN A 123 4.37 -32.13 -18.81
C GLN A 123 3.23 -31.56 -17.96
N GLU A 124 3.17 -31.96 -16.72
CA GLU A 124 2.15 -31.53 -15.74
C GLU A 124 2.41 -30.12 -15.18
N VAL A 125 3.67 -29.64 -15.25
CA VAL A 125 4.09 -28.34 -14.72
C VAL A 125 3.87 -27.25 -15.75
N ALA A 126 3.34 -26.13 -15.27
CA ALA A 126 3.07 -24.93 -16.03
C ALA A 126 4.23 -23.96 -15.96
N ASN A 127 4.56 -23.52 -14.73
CA ASN A 127 5.67 -22.60 -14.47
C ASN A 127 6.40 -23.00 -13.19
N VAL A 128 7.67 -22.62 -13.12
CA VAL A 128 8.53 -22.70 -11.94
C VAL A 128 9.17 -21.33 -11.74
N VAL A 129 8.83 -20.63 -10.67
CA VAL A 129 9.25 -19.26 -10.39
C VAL A 129 9.97 -19.21 -9.06
N LEU A 130 11.12 -18.55 -9.01
CA LEU A 130 11.83 -18.27 -7.76
C LEU A 130 10.99 -17.35 -6.87
N ASP A 131 10.89 -17.67 -5.59
CA ASP A 131 10.19 -16.85 -4.59
C ASP A 131 10.87 -15.49 -4.37
N PHE A 132 10.09 -14.42 -4.12
CA PHE A 132 10.58 -13.03 -4.05
C PHE A 132 9.95 -12.20 -2.93
N PRO A 133 10.61 -11.14 -2.41
CA PRO A 133 10.16 -10.36 -1.23
C PRO A 133 9.19 -9.20 -1.52
N VAL A 134 8.36 -8.77 -0.51
CA VAL A 134 7.26 -7.76 -0.58
C VAL A 134 7.09 -6.91 0.72
N ARG A 135 6.56 -5.62 0.73
CA ARG A 135 6.49 -4.64 1.87
C ARG A 135 5.23 -3.73 2.00
N THR A 136 5.06 -2.94 3.07
CA THR A 136 3.80 -2.34 3.66
C THR A 136 3.66 -0.81 3.95
N ALA A 137 2.49 -0.20 4.40
CA ALA A 137 2.15 1.20 4.87
C ALA A 137 0.67 1.66 5.18
N THR A 138 0.16 2.57 6.10
CA THR A 138 -1.27 2.96 6.46
C THR A 138 -1.78 4.36 7.01
N THR A 139 -2.90 4.70 7.62
CA THR A 139 -4.11 5.53 7.53
C THR A 139 -4.53 6.72 8.47
N TYR A 140 -5.63 7.57 8.15
CA TYR A 140 -6.63 8.46 8.85
C TYR A 140 -7.67 9.01 7.85
N THR A 141 -9.06 8.92 7.90
CA THR A 141 -9.80 9.89 7.07
C THR A 141 -11.31 9.72 6.81
N PRO A 142 -12.14 9.11 7.65
CA PRO A 142 -13.59 9.08 7.36
C PRO A 142 -14.19 10.48 7.22
N GLN A 143 -13.76 11.45 8.05
CA GLN A 143 -14.30 12.82 8.04
C GLN A 143 -13.90 13.58 6.77
N PHE A 144 -12.64 13.47 6.34
CA PHE A 144 -12.15 14.13 5.13
C PHE A 144 -12.86 13.62 3.87
N LEU A 145 -13.17 12.34 3.84
CA LEU A 145 -13.95 11.71 2.74
C LEU A 145 -15.44 11.91 2.85
N GLY A 146 -15.92 12.64 3.88
CA GLY A 146 -17.31 12.97 4.05
C GLY A 146 -18.21 11.78 4.47
N LEU A 147 -17.65 10.68 4.98
CA LEU A 147 -18.41 9.48 5.31
C LEU A 147 -19.55 9.72 6.32
N PRO A 148 -19.33 10.43 7.45
CA PRO A 148 -20.39 10.64 8.45
C PRO A 148 -21.61 11.38 7.93
N LYS A 149 -21.43 12.27 6.96
CA LYS A 149 -22.50 13.12 6.42
C LYS A 149 -23.09 12.61 5.09
N GLY A 150 -22.26 11.98 4.25
CA GLY A 150 -22.60 11.67 2.86
C GLY A 150 -22.72 10.19 2.53
N VAL A 151 -22.01 9.32 3.24
CA VAL A 151 -21.87 7.90 2.89
C VAL A 151 -22.58 6.99 3.89
N TRP A 152 -22.19 7.00 5.17
CA TRP A 152 -22.80 6.13 6.18
C TRP A 152 -24.32 6.26 6.30
N PRO A 153 -24.94 7.47 6.23
CA PRO A 153 -26.39 7.57 6.26
C PRO A 153 -27.10 6.81 5.11
N ARG A 154 -26.40 6.62 3.97
CA ARG A 154 -26.97 5.89 2.82
C ARG A 154 -26.93 4.37 2.98
N VAL A 155 -26.25 3.87 3.98
CA VAL A 155 -26.13 2.43 4.32
C VAL A 155 -26.61 2.13 5.74
N GLY A 156 -27.45 2.99 6.33
CA GLY A 156 -28.09 2.80 7.63
C GLY A 156 -27.34 3.42 8.83
N GLY A 157 -26.27 4.17 8.59
CA GLY A 157 -25.43 4.79 9.62
C GLY A 157 -24.12 4.03 9.84
N TYR A 158 -23.24 4.56 10.69
CA TYR A 158 -21.99 3.87 11.02
C TYR A 158 -22.22 2.53 11.75
N GLU A 159 -23.40 2.37 12.38
CA GLU A 159 -23.78 1.16 13.13
C GLU A 159 -24.10 -0.05 12.22
N THR A 160 -24.23 0.18 10.92
CA THR A 160 -24.50 -0.86 9.92
C THR A 160 -23.54 -0.79 8.74
N ALA A 161 -22.67 0.22 8.68
CA ALA A 161 -21.80 0.46 7.55
C ALA A 161 -20.77 -0.67 7.33
N GLY A 162 -20.96 -1.45 6.27
CA GLY A 162 -20.15 -2.60 5.90
C GLY A 162 -20.60 -3.94 6.47
N GLU A 163 -21.79 -4.00 7.10
CA GLU A 163 -22.34 -5.24 7.66
C GLU A 163 -22.51 -6.32 6.60
N GLY A 164 -22.20 -7.57 6.96
CA GLY A 164 -22.29 -8.72 6.07
C GLY A 164 -21.14 -8.85 5.07
N ILE A 165 -20.16 -7.94 5.08
CA ILE A 165 -18.99 -7.97 4.19
C ILE A 165 -17.73 -8.36 4.96
N VAL A 166 -16.96 -9.32 4.42
CA VAL A 166 -15.69 -9.78 5.00
C VAL A 166 -14.52 -9.23 4.19
N ILE A 167 -13.64 -8.49 4.85
CA ILE A 167 -12.41 -7.99 4.25
C ILE A 167 -11.23 -8.86 4.70
N GLY A 168 -10.54 -9.47 3.74
CA GLY A 168 -9.32 -10.23 3.94
C GLY A 168 -8.08 -9.34 3.85
N PHE A 169 -7.28 -9.29 4.91
CA PHE A 169 -6.02 -8.53 4.97
C PHE A 169 -4.83 -9.48 4.83
N ILE A 170 -4.04 -9.28 3.76
CA ILE A 170 -2.77 -9.99 3.60
C ILE A 170 -1.66 -9.04 4.01
N ASP A 171 -1.19 -9.19 5.27
CA ASP A 171 -0.36 -8.20 5.94
C ASP A 171 0.53 -8.82 7.03
N THR A 172 0.96 -8.01 8.03
CA THR A 172 1.85 -8.41 9.14
C THR A 172 1.15 -9.09 10.32
N GLY A 173 -0.17 -9.24 10.27
CA GLY A 173 -0.97 -9.83 11.35
C GLY A 173 -1.96 -8.86 11.97
N ILE A 174 -2.39 -9.11 13.20
CA ILE A 174 -3.33 -8.27 13.95
C ILE A 174 -3.06 -8.37 15.46
N ASP A 175 -3.28 -7.27 16.20
CA ASP A 175 -3.43 -7.28 17.65
C ASP A 175 -4.92 -7.47 17.98
N PRO A 176 -5.34 -8.68 18.39
CA PRO A 176 -6.75 -8.97 18.63
C PRO A 176 -7.31 -8.28 19.88
N THR A 177 -6.43 -7.74 20.74
CA THR A 177 -6.81 -7.09 22.01
C THR A 177 -7.16 -5.62 21.85
N HIS A 178 -6.87 -5.05 20.67
CA HIS A 178 -7.09 -3.64 20.42
C HIS A 178 -8.60 -3.29 20.35
N SER A 179 -9.01 -2.20 20.97
CA SER A 179 -10.41 -1.73 21.05
C SER A 179 -11.08 -1.51 19.69
N SER A 180 -10.30 -1.22 18.65
CA SER A 180 -10.80 -1.13 17.26
C SER A 180 -11.36 -2.46 16.72
N PHE A 181 -11.09 -3.59 17.37
CA PHE A 181 -11.55 -4.92 16.97
C PHE A 181 -12.40 -5.61 18.05
N ALA A 182 -12.77 -4.88 19.10
CA ALA A 182 -13.65 -5.38 20.13
C ALA A 182 -15.04 -5.71 19.56
N ASP A 183 -15.64 -6.76 20.10
CA ASP A 183 -16.99 -7.19 19.76
C ASP A 183 -17.94 -6.87 20.92
N ASP A 184 -19.08 -6.27 20.62
CA ASP A 184 -20.17 -6.11 21.56
C ASP A 184 -21.08 -7.34 21.50
N VAL A 185 -20.85 -8.31 22.38
CA VAL A 185 -21.62 -9.55 22.45
C VAL A 185 -23.11 -9.32 22.77
N SER A 186 -23.51 -8.15 23.26
CA SER A 186 -24.89 -7.77 23.48
C SER A 186 -25.64 -7.40 22.19
N ASP A 187 -24.91 -7.07 21.11
CA ASP A 187 -25.47 -6.82 19.80
C ASP A 187 -25.76 -8.14 19.06
N HIS A 188 -26.99 -8.59 19.15
CA HIS A 188 -27.45 -9.82 18.47
C HIS A 188 -27.69 -9.63 16.96
N THR A 189 -27.60 -8.41 16.44
CA THR A 189 -27.86 -8.08 15.03
C THR A 189 -26.64 -8.17 14.14
N TYR A 190 -25.48 -8.58 14.66
CA TYR A 190 -24.19 -8.64 13.95
C TYR A 190 -23.71 -10.10 13.76
N PRO A 191 -24.34 -10.92 12.92
CA PRO A 191 -23.94 -12.30 12.67
C PRO A 191 -22.69 -12.34 11.76
N VAL A 192 -21.87 -13.39 11.94
CA VAL A 192 -20.82 -13.72 10.96
C VAL A 192 -21.52 -14.19 9.66
N PRO A 193 -21.11 -13.71 8.49
CA PRO A 193 -21.72 -14.10 7.23
C PRO A 193 -21.59 -15.60 6.95
N ASP A 194 -22.68 -16.23 6.50
CA ASP A 194 -22.73 -17.69 6.24
C ASP A 194 -21.77 -18.16 5.13
N HIS A 195 -21.37 -17.27 4.24
CA HIS A 195 -20.43 -17.58 3.16
C HIS A 195 -18.96 -17.61 3.63
N PHE A 196 -18.66 -17.09 4.81
CA PHE A 196 -17.31 -17.14 5.37
C PHE A 196 -17.10 -18.43 6.17
N SER A 197 -16.05 -19.16 5.84
CA SER A 197 -15.71 -20.45 6.45
C SER A 197 -14.27 -20.51 6.98
N GLY A 198 -13.64 -19.34 7.19
CA GLY A 198 -12.30 -19.23 7.74
C GLY A 198 -12.21 -19.64 9.20
N ILE A 199 -10.99 -19.86 9.68
CA ILE A 199 -10.71 -20.25 11.05
C ILE A 199 -9.91 -19.20 11.81
N CYS A 200 -10.04 -19.20 13.11
CA CYS A 200 -9.13 -18.55 14.05
C CYS A 200 -8.02 -19.54 14.41
N GLU A 201 -6.81 -19.31 13.93
CA GLU A 201 -5.66 -20.14 14.27
C GLU A 201 -5.30 -19.95 15.74
N VAL A 202 -5.07 -21.04 16.46
CA VAL A 202 -4.68 -21.00 17.87
C VAL A 202 -3.21 -21.34 17.99
N THR A 203 -2.43 -20.42 18.54
CA THR A 203 -1.02 -20.59 18.86
C THR A 203 -0.75 -20.14 20.29
N ARG A 204 0.50 -20.27 20.75
CA ARG A 204 0.90 -19.79 22.08
C ARG A 204 0.64 -18.27 22.23
N ASP A 205 0.95 -17.51 21.17
CA ASP A 205 0.91 -16.05 21.18
C ASP A 205 -0.43 -15.49 20.65
N PHE A 206 -1.31 -16.39 20.16
CA PHE A 206 -2.64 -16.07 19.67
C PHE A 206 -3.62 -17.13 20.21
N PRO A 207 -4.00 -17.04 21.51
CA PRO A 207 -4.75 -18.10 22.21
C PRO A 207 -6.21 -18.22 21.72
N SER A 208 -6.87 -19.28 22.11
CA SER A 208 -8.30 -19.46 21.87
C SER A 208 -9.10 -18.28 22.45
N GLY A 209 -10.04 -17.74 21.65
CA GLY A 209 -10.81 -16.55 22.01
C GLY A 209 -10.21 -15.24 21.50
N SER A 210 -9.10 -15.27 20.77
CA SER A 210 -8.54 -14.08 20.11
C SER A 210 -9.44 -13.58 18.98
N CYS A 211 -10.19 -14.43 18.30
CA CYS A 211 -11.19 -14.01 17.32
C CYS A 211 -12.57 -13.85 17.96
N ASN A 212 -13.41 -13.07 17.30
CA ASN A 212 -14.77 -12.74 17.69
C ASN A 212 -15.61 -12.49 16.42
N ARG A 213 -16.82 -11.92 16.53
CA ARG A 213 -17.65 -11.63 15.34
C ARG A 213 -17.11 -10.47 14.48
N LYS A 214 -16.24 -9.62 15.05
CA LYS A 214 -15.55 -8.55 14.32
C LYS A 214 -14.31 -9.09 13.59
N LEU A 215 -13.43 -9.75 14.31
CA LEU A 215 -12.29 -10.49 13.80
C LEU A 215 -12.71 -11.96 13.61
N VAL A 216 -13.24 -12.30 12.45
CA VAL A 216 -13.87 -13.61 12.19
C VAL A 216 -12.88 -14.71 11.84
N GLY A 217 -11.66 -14.36 11.40
CA GLY A 217 -10.62 -15.31 11.03
C GLY A 217 -9.22 -14.72 11.12
N ALA A 218 -8.24 -15.57 11.45
CA ALA A 218 -6.85 -15.20 11.50
C ALA A 218 -5.96 -16.42 11.24
N ARG A 219 -4.97 -16.27 10.36
CA ARG A 219 -3.99 -17.31 9.99
C ARG A 219 -2.63 -16.70 9.73
N HIS A 220 -1.56 -17.50 9.78
CA HIS A 220 -0.24 -17.09 9.38
C HIS A 220 0.39 -17.99 8.32
N PHE A 221 1.30 -17.44 7.53
CA PHE A 221 2.01 -18.09 6.43
C PHE A 221 3.48 -17.66 6.48
N ALA A 222 4.37 -18.56 6.90
CA ALA A 222 5.80 -18.29 7.11
C ALA A 222 6.71 -19.40 6.57
N ALA A 223 6.15 -20.38 5.85
CA ALA A 223 6.90 -21.59 5.49
C ALA A 223 8.11 -21.28 4.60
N SER A 224 8.00 -20.31 3.68
CA SER A 224 9.14 -19.87 2.85
C SER A 224 10.20 -19.18 3.70
N ALA A 225 9.83 -18.24 4.55
CA ALA A 225 10.74 -17.50 5.42
C ALA A 225 11.49 -18.40 6.41
N ILE A 226 10.77 -19.33 7.06
CA ILE A 226 11.36 -20.31 7.99
C ILE A 226 12.34 -21.22 7.25
N THR A 227 11.97 -21.66 6.06
CA THR A 227 12.82 -22.56 5.24
C THR A 227 14.09 -21.89 4.77
N ARG A 228 14.03 -20.59 4.47
CA ARG A 228 15.21 -19.76 4.08
C ARG A 228 16.10 -19.39 5.28
N GLY A 229 15.68 -19.68 6.50
CA GLY A 229 16.44 -19.34 7.71
C GLY A 229 16.45 -17.85 8.06
N VAL A 230 15.58 -17.04 7.43
CA VAL A 230 15.50 -15.59 7.72
C VAL A 230 14.50 -15.26 8.82
N PHE A 231 13.71 -16.22 9.25
CA PHE A 231 12.71 -16.06 10.30
C PHE A 231 13.39 -15.95 11.69
N ASN A 232 13.19 -14.82 12.36
CA ASN A 232 13.70 -14.57 13.70
C ASN A 232 12.58 -14.74 14.73
N SER A 233 12.54 -15.88 15.42
CA SER A 233 11.49 -16.21 16.40
C SER A 233 11.41 -15.27 17.61
N SER A 234 12.40 -14.40 17.83
CA SER A 234 12.35 -13.38 18.89
C SER A 234 11.63 -12.08 18.46
N GLN A 235 11.43 -11.87 17.18
CA GLN A 235 10.81 -10.67 16.60
C GLN A 235 9.64 -11.00 15.66
N ASP A 236 9.75 -12.13 14.95
CA ASP A 236 8.75 -12.59 13.98
C ASP A 236 7.90 -13.69 14.64
N TYR A 237 6.66 -13.40 14.96
CA TYR A 237 5.76 -14.39 15.57
C TYR A 237 5.24 -15.34 14.50
N ALA A 238 5.45 -16.66 14.66
CA ALA A 238 4.83 -17.71 13.84
C ALA A 238 3.36 -17.92 14.27
N SER A 239 2.58 -16.88 14.17
CA SER A 239 1.18 -16.79 14.60
C SER A 239 0.52 -15.60 13.91
N PRO A 240 -0.81 -15.46 13.93
CA PRO A 240 -1.50 -14.27 13.43
C PRO A 240 -1.17 -12.97 14.16
N LEU A 241 -0.50 -13.04 15.33
CA LEU A 241 -0.15 -11.88 16.15
C LEU A 241 0.76 -10.90 15.38
N ASP A 242 0.43 -9.61 15.47
CA ASP A 242 1.16 -8.54 14.81
C ASP A 242 2.32 -8.03 15.67
N GLY A 243 3.54 -8.43 15.34
CA GLY A 243 4.76 -7.91 15.97
C GLY A 243 5.36 -6.71 15.25
N ASP A 244 4.79 -6.32 14.11
CA ASP A 244 5.21 -5.21 13.27
C ASP A 244 4.39 -3.94 13.54
N GLY A 245 3.05 -4.10 13.67
CA GLY A 245 2.06 -3.08 13.92
C GLY A 245 1.25 -2.70 12.67
N HIS A 246 1.76 -3.00 11.51
CA HIS A 246 1.24 -2.55 10.24
C HIS A 246 -0.10 -3.18 9.87
N GLY A 247 -0.27 -4.50 9.99
CA GLY A 247 -1.52 -5.19 9.71
C GLY A 247 -2.66 -4.76 10.65
N THR A 248 -2.36 -4.51 11.93
CA THR A 248 -3.28 -3.92 12.90
C THR A 248 -3.78 -2.57 12.43
N HIS A 249 -2.87 -1.76 11.93
CA HIS A 249 -3.16 -0.44 11.43
C HIS A 249 -4.03 -0.52 10.16
N THR A 250 -3.66 -1.30 9.14
CA THR A 250 -4.45 -1.46 7.89
C THR A 250 -5.85 -1.98 8.16
N ALA A 251 -5.99 -3.01 9.00
CA ALA A 251 -7.29 -3.55 9.35
C ALA A 251 -8.20 -2.52 10.03
N SER A 252 -7.65 -1.69 10.93
CA SER A 252 -8.43 -0.66 11.62
C SER A 252 -8.88 0.47 10.70
N VAL A 253 -8.10 0.79 9.66
CA VAL A 253 -8.47 1.80 8.66
C VAL A 253 -9.65 1.39 7.84
N ALA A 254 -9.63 0.16 7.34
CA ALA A 254 -10.74 -0.32 6.53
C ALA A 254 -12.00 -0.57 7.38
N ALA A 255 -11.83 -1.23 8.54
CA ALA A 255 -12.93 -1.82 9.26
C ALA A 255 -12.86 -1.65 10.80
N GLY A 256 -11.97 -0.83 11.36
CA GLY A 256 -11.94 -0.57 12.81
C GLY A 256 -13.25 0.01 13.32
N ASN A 257 -13.61 -0.31 14.57
CA ASN A 257 -14.80 0.19 15.23
C ASN A 257 -14.86 1.73 15.20
N HIS A 258 -16.07 2.28 15.21
CA HIS A 258 -16.28 3.73 15.18
C HIS A 258 -16.01 4.38 16.53
N GLY A 259 -15.37 5.56 16.51
CA GLY A 259 -15.30 6.45 17.67
C GLY A 259 -14.27 6.06 18.73
N ILE A 260 -13.23 5.25 18.40
CA ILE A 260 -12.23 4.80 19.35
C ILE A 260 -11.24 5.92 19.69
N PRO A 261 -11.08 6.33 20.98
CA PRO A 261 -10.19 7.42 21.36
C PRO A 261 -8.73 7.13 21.05
N VAL A 262 -8.08 8.05 20.32
CA VAL A 262 -6.65 7.98 20.01
C VAL A 262 -5.86 8.64 21.12
N MET A 263 -5.23 7.82 21.95
CA MET A 263 -4.35 8.25 23.03
C MET A 263 -2.92 7.85 22.73
N VAL A 264 -1.98 8.81 22.64
CA VAL A 264 -0.57 8.57 22.39
C VAL A 264 0.27 9.50 23.25
N ALA A 265 1.30 8.98 23.89
CA ALA A 265 2.15 9.71 24.83
C ALA A 265 1.37 10.48 25.92
N GLY A 266 0.18 9.99 26.31
CA GLY A 266 -0.73 10.62 27.27
C GLY A 266 -1.59 11.76 26.72
N HIS A 267 -1.56 12.02 25.40
CA HIS A 267 -2.33 13.07 24.73
C HIS A 267 -3.44 12.50 23.86
N TYR A 268 -4.57 13.21 23.79
CA TYR A 268 -5.73 12.86 22.96
C TYR A 268 -5.64 13.53 21.59
N PHE A 269 -5.73 12.74 20.50
CA PHE A 269 -5.64 13.19 19.11
C PHE A 269 -6.95 13.07 18.32
N GLY A 270 -8.06 12.82 18.97
CA GLY A 270 -9.36 12.59 18.32
C GLY A 270 -9.79 11.13 18.37
N ASN A 271 -10.77 10.77 17.57
CA ASN A 271 -11.32 9.40 17.52
C ASN A 271 -11.01 8.73 16.19
N ALA A 272 -10.46 7.53 16.24
CA ALA A 272 -10.27 6.66 15.09
C ALA A 272 -11.59 5.96 14.70
N SER A 273 -11.70 5.65 13.40
CA SER A 273 -12.82 4.90 12.82
C SER A 273 -12.40 4.29 11.50
N GLY A 274 -12.80 3.06 11.24
CA GLY A 274 -12.70 2.45 9.91
C GLY A 274 -13.63 3.11 8.91
N MET A 275 -13.37 2.90 7.62
CA MET A 275 -14.26 3.34 6.53
C MET A 275 -15.60 2.59 6.58
N ALA A 276 -15.54 1.28 6.85
CA ALA A 276 -16.67 0.38 7.01
C ALA A 276 -16.62 -0.27 8.41
N PRO A 277 -17.02 0.47 9.47
CA PRO A 277 -16.79 0.04 10.85
C PRO A 277 -17.56 -1.23 11.26
N ARG A 278 -18.51 -1.70 10.45
CA ARG A 278 -19.26 -2.95 10.69
C ARG A 278 -18.85 -4.09 9.75
N SER A 279 -17.86 -3.89 8.85
CA SER A 279 -17.30 -5.03 8.10
C SER A 279 -16.54 -5.97 9.01
N HIS A 280 -16.60 -7.26 8.68
CA HIS A 280 -15.83 -8.30 9.34
C HIS A 280 -14.40 -8.34 8.83
N ILE A 281 -13.47 -8.72 9.69
CA ILE A 281 -12.04 -8.76 9.43
C ILE A 281 -11.56 -10.21 9.40
N ALA A 282 -10.87 -10.60 8.33
CA ALA A 282 -10.13 -11.85 8.26
C ALA A 282 -8.65 -11.55 7.95
N VAL A 283 -7.71 -12.08 8.74
CA VAL A 283 -6.29 -11.75 8.62
C VAL A 283 -5.49 -12.96 8.16
N TYR A 284 -4.65 -12.73 7.17
CA TYR A 284 -3.74 -13.71 6.56
C TYR A 284 -2.32 -13.16 6.61
N LYS A 285 -1.64 -13.38 7.75
CA LYS A 285 -0.29 -12.86 7.95
C LYS A 285 0.70 -13.58 7.06
N ALA A 286 1.30 -12.83 6.14
CA ALA A 286 2.34 -13.31 5.23
C ALA A 286 3.58 -12.40 5.23
N LEU A 287 3.56 -11.34 6.05
CA LEU A 287 4.64 -10.37 6.19
C LEU A 287 5.16 -10.32 7.62
N TYR A 288 6.44 -10.02 7.75
CA TYR A 288 7.18 -10.07 9.00
C TYR A 288 8.21 -8.94 9.06
N LYS A 289 8.44 -8.39 10.23
CA LYS A 289 9.29 -7.23 10.43
C LYS A 289 10.71 -7.41 9.90
N SER A 290 11.34 -8.52 10.23
CA SER A 290 12.77 -8.70 9.99
C SER A 290 13.14 -8.82 8.51
N PHE A 291 12.21 -9.22 7.64
CA PHE A 291 12.48 -9.48 6.22
C PHE A 291 11.37 -9.06 5.25
N GLY A 292 10.22 -8.60 5.73
CA GLY A 292 9.03 -8.38 4.90
C GLY A 292 8.28 -9.70 4.63
N GLY A 293 8.14 -10.11 3.37
CA GLY A 293 7.49 -11.38 3.00
C GLY A 293 8.08 -12.00 1.75
N PHE A 294 7.62 -13.20 1.45
CA PHE A 294 7.96 -13.94 0.23
C PHE A 294 6.70 -14.28 -0.57
N ALA A 295 6.83 -14.26 -1.90
CA ALA A 295 5.70 -14.49 -2.79
C ALA A 295 5.02 -15.85 -2.56
N ALA A 296 5.76 -16.88 -2.17
CA ALA A 296 5.18 -18.19 -1.83
C ALA A 296 4.19 -18.12 -0.67
N ASP A 297 4.56 -17.41 0.40
CA ASP A 297 3.70 -17.22 1.58
C ASP A 297 2.50 -16.32 1.23
N VAL A 298 2.72 -15.25 0.45
CA VAL A 298 1.66 -14.35 -0.04
C VAL A 298 0.65 -15.08 -0.93
N VAL A 299 1.11 -15.89 -1.87
CA VAL A 299 0.21 -16.67 -2.75
C VAL A 299 -0.62 -17.67 -1.93
N ALA A 300 -0.02 -18.31 -0.91
CA ALA A 300 -0.74 -19.19 -0.01
C ALA A 300 -1.81 -18.44 0.80
N ALA A 301 -1.50 -17.22 1.24
CA ALA A 301 -2.44 -16.35 1.95
C ALA A 301 -3.61 -15.91 1.04
N ILE A 302 -3.34 -15.53 -0.23
CA ILE A 302 -4.38 -15.18 -1.23
C ILE A 302 -5.29 -16.39 -1.50
N ASP A 303 -4.71 -17.55 -1.73
CA ASP A 303 -5.47 -18.79 -2.01
C ASP A 303 -6.38 -19.16 -0.83
N GLN A 304 -5.87 -19.02 0.39
CA GLN A 304 -6.63 -19.30 1.60
C GLN A 304 -7.73 -18.27 1.86
N ALA A 305 -7.46 -16.98 1.65
CA ALA A 305 -8.45 -15.92 1.81
C ALA A 305 -9.67 -16.15 0.89
N ALA A 306 -9.40 -16.51 -0.36
CA ALA A 306 -10.46 -16.83 -1.31
C ALA A 306 -11.20 -18.12 -0.95
N GLN A 307 -10.49 -19.13 -0.46
CA GLN A 307 -11.11 -20.38 0.01
C GLN A 307 -12.00 -20.15 1.23
N ASP A 308 -11.59 -19.27 2.13
CA ASP A 308 -12.34 -18.93 3.35
C ASP A 308 -13.58 -18.07 3.05
N GLY A 309 -13.69 -17.47 1.84
CA GLY A 309 -14.88 -16.76 1.38
C GLY A 309 -14.87 -15.27 1.72
N VAL A 310 -13.72 -14.58 1.64
CA VAL A 310 -13.69 -13.12 1.77
C VAL A 310 -14.31 -12.44 0.55
N ASP A 311 -14.96 -11.30 0.74
CA ASP A 311 -15.55 -10.48 -0.34
C ASP A 311 -14.53 -9.55 -0.99
N ILE A 312 -13.55 -9.10 -0.20
CA ILE A 312 -12.54 -8.12 -0.59
C ILE A 312 -11.17 -8.61 -0.10
N ILE A 313 -10.14 -8.46 -0.92
CA ILE A 313 -8.74 -8.64 -0.53
C ILE A 313 -8.05 -7.28 -0.54
N SER A 314 -7.53 -6.87 0.62
CA SER A 314 -6.68 -5.70 0.80
C SER A 314 -5.21 -6.12 0.85
N LEU A 315 -4.43 -5.62 -0.11
CA LEU A 315 -3.00 -5.89 -0.26
C LEU A 315 -2.22 -4.60 -0.08
N SER A 316 -1.74 -4.37 1.12
CA SER A 316 -0.81 -3.27 1.39
C SER A 316 0.63 -3.67 1.09
N ILE A 317 0.84 -4.33 -0.05
CA ILE A 317 2.08 -5.00 -0.43
C ILE A 317 2.48 -4.61 -1.85
N THR A 318 3.77 -4.38 -2.05
CA THR A 318 4.37 -4.26 -3.38
C THR A 318 5.63 -5.13 -3.45
N PRO A 319 5.91 -5.80 -4.59
CA PRO A 319 7.17 -6.50 -4.75
C PRO A 319 8.33 -5.48 -4.77
N ASN A 320 9.36 -5.73 -3.98
CA ASN A 320 10.55 -4.87 -3.95
C ASN A 320 11.31 -4.92 -5.28
N ARG A 321 11.37 -6.09 -5.88
CA ARG A 321 11.98 -6.34 -7.18
C ARG A 321 11.38 -7.61 -7.75
N ARG A 322 10.96 -7.58 -9.00
CA ARG A 322 10.55 -8.78 -9.72
C ARG A 322 11.80 -9.57 -10.14
N PRO A 323 11.76 -10.91 -10.05
CA PRO A 323 12.82 -11.73 -10.60
C PRO A 323 13.00 -11.48 -12.10
N PRO A 324 14.23 -11.58 -12.64
CA PRO A 324 14.48 -11.46 -14.08
C PRO A 324 13.63 -12.48 -14.87
N GLY A 325 13.10 -12.06 -16.01
CA GLY A 325 12.31 -12.91 -16.91
C GLY A 325 10.85 -13.10 -16.54
N ILE A 326 10.36 -12.49 -15.44
CA ILE A 326 8.92 -12.44 -15.13
C ILE A 326 8.32 -11.22 -15.83
N ALA A 327 7.39 -11.49 -16.73
CA ALA A 327 6.61 -10.44 -17.38
C ALA A 327 5.68 -9.71 -16.40
N THR A 328 5.31 -8.51 -16.75
CA THR A 328 4.52 -7.59 -15.89
C THR A 328 3.25 -8.23 -15.34
N PHE A 329 2.52 -9.03 -16.12
CA PHE A 329 1.25 -9.67 -15.69
C PHE A 329 1.41 -11.15 -15.33
N PHE A 330 2.46 -11.81 -15.78
CA PHE A 330 2.63 -13.26 -15.70
C PHE A 330 3.50 -13.65 -14.50
N ASN A 331 3.04 -13.33 -13.30
CA ASN A 331 3.65 -13.77 -12.06
C ASN A 331 2.62 -14.46 -11.14
N PRO A 332 3.05 -15.32 -10.21
CA PRO A 332 2.14 -16.10 -9.38
C PRO A 332 1.14 -15.28 -8.57
N ILE A 333 1.53 -14.11 -8.08
CA ILE A 333 0.65 -13.23 -7.28
C ILE A 333 -0.45 -12.66 -8.18
N ASP A 334 -0.10 -12.00 -9.29
CA ASP A 334 -1.06 -11.36 -10.17
C ASP A 334 -2.03 -12.36 -10.79
N MET A 335 -1.55 -13.58 -11.12
CA MET A 335 -2.39 -14.64 -11.66
C MET A 335 -3.31 -15.29 -10.61
N ALA A 336 -2.86 -15.38 -9.35
CA ALA A 336 -3.74 -15.79 -8.25
C ALA A 336 -4.85 -14.76 -8.03
N LEU A 337 -4.51 -13.46 -8.11
CA LEU A 337 -5.48 -12.36 -7.98
C LEU A 337 -6.46 -12.29 -9.16
N LEU A 338 -6.05 -12.66 -10.39
CA LEU A 338 -6.99 -12.83 -11.51
C LEU A 338 -8.04 -13.91 -11.20
N SER A 339 -7.62 -15.01 -10.59
CA SER A 339 -8.54 -16.07 -10.17
C SER A 339 -9.44 -15.64 -9.00
N ALA A 340 -8.96 -14.79 -8.10
CA ALA A 340 -9.78 -14.19 -7.04
C ALA A 340 -10.87 -13.28 -7.64
N VAL A 341 -10.52 -12.43 -8.60
CA VAL A 341 -11.48 -11.58 -9.32
C VAL A 341 -12.51 -12.42 -10.08
N LYS A 342 -12.11 -13.53 -10.72
CA LYS A 342 -13.04 -14.49 -11.33
C LYS A 342 -14.05 -15.06 -10.31
N SER A 343 -13.62 -15.22 -9.06
CA SER A 343 -14.50 -15.70 -7.97
C SER A 343 -15.37 -14.61 -7.35
N GLY A 344 -15.34 -13.38 -7.89
CA GLY A 344 -16.16 -12.24 -7.45
C GLY A 344 -15.51 -11.42 -6.31
N ILE A 345 -14.26 -11.66 -5.98
CA ILE A 345 -13.53 -10.95 -4.92
C ILE A 345 -12.94 -9.65 -5.49
N PHE A 346 -13.26 -8.51 -4.88
CA PHE A 346 -12.62 -7.24 -5.22
C PHE A 346 -11.21 -7.19 -4.62
N VAL A 347 -10.22 -6.89 -5.47
CA VAL A 347 -8.81 -6.85 -5.07
C VAL A 347 -8.29 -5.43 -5.16
N VAL A 348 -7.81 -4.90 -4.04
CA VAL A 348 -7.14 -3.60 -3.98
C VAL A 348 -5.70 -3.74 -3.53
N GLN A 349 -4.79 -3.05 -4.21
CA GLN A 349 -3.35 -3.09 -3.94
C GLN A 349 -2.73 -1.70 -3.87
N ALA A 350 -1.79 -1.51 -2.95
CA ALA A 350 -0.97 -0.31 -2.86
C ALA A 350 -0.08 -0.14 -4.11
N ALA A 351 0.07 1.10 -4.59
CA ALA A 351 0.92 1.42 -5.74
C ALA A 351 2.43 1.26 -5.45
N GLY A 352 2.82 1.43 -4.19
CA GLY A 352 4.21 1.46 -3.73
C GLY A 352 4.72 2.86 -3.38
N ASN A 353 5.83 2.90 -2.64
CA ASN A 353 6.41 4.11 -2.06
C ASN A 353 7.75 4.50 -2.73
N THR A 354 7.89 4.23 -4.02
CA THR A 354 9.10 4.43 -4.82
C THR A 354 9.02 5.61 -5.79
N GLY A 355 7.96 6.47 -5.67
CA GLY A 355 7.85 7.73 -6.39
C GLY A 355 8.99 8.71 -6.06
N PRO A 356 9.05 9.91 -6.62
CA PRO A 356 8.13 10.48 -7.61
C PRO A 356 8.50 10.19 -9.07
N SER A 357 9.54 9.38 -9.31
CA SER A 357 10.02 9.09 -10.66
C SER A 357 8.95 8.37 -11.49
N PRO A 358 8.82 8.67 -12.78
CA PRO A 358 8.00 7.90 -13.69
C PRO A 358 8.42 6.43 -13.72
N LYS A 359 7.48 5.52 -14.01
CA LYS A 359 7.73 4.07 -14.11
C LYS A 359 8.21 3.44 -12.80
N SER A 360 7.81 4.00 -11.66
CA SER A 360 8.21 3.51 -10.33
C SER A 360 7.25 2.49 -9.73
N MET A 361 6.10 2.24 -10.36
CA MET A 361 5.15 1.22 -9.94
C MET A 361 5.61 -0.19 -10.32
N SER A 362 5.14 -1.19 -9.59
CA SER A 362 5.48 -2.61 -9.81
C SER A 362 4.26 -3.49 -10.12
N SER A 363 3.04 -2.97 -10.07
CA SER A 363 1.80 -3.71 -10.36
C SER A 363 0.95 -2.95 -11.37
N PHE A 364 0.71 -3.56 -12.54
CA PHE A 364 -0.03 -2.98 -13.66
C PHE A 364 -1.19 -3.84 -14.16
N SER A 365 -1.45 -4.98 -13.54
CA SER A 365 -2.52 -5.91 -13.96
C SER A 365 -3.89 -5.20 -13.97
N PRO A 366 -4.65 -5.31 -15.08
CA PRO A 366 -5.92 -4.58 -15.24
C PRO A 366 -7.03 -5.06 -14.29
N TRP A 367 -6.93 -6.28 -13.77
CA TRP A 367 -7.86 -6.85 -12.79
C TRP A 367 -7.56 -6.49 -11.34
N ILE A 368 -6.43 -5.84 -11.04
CA ILE A 368 -6.07 -5.38 -9.70
C ILE A 368 -6.34 -3.88 -9.59
N PHE A 369 -7.07 -3.46 -8.57
CA PHE A 369 -7.32 -2.05 -8.30
C PHE A 369 -6.14 -1.44 -7.54
N THR A 370 -5.23 -0.78 -8.25
CA THR A 370 -3.99 -0.21 -7.71
C THR A 370 -4.18 1.24 -7.31
N VAL A 371 -3.76 1.62 -6.10
CA VAL A 371 -4.08 2.92 -5.50
C VAL A 371 -2.85 3.68 -5.03
N GLY A 372 -2.77 4.97 -5.40
CA GLY A 372 -1.69 5.89 -5.05
C GLY A 372 -2.04 6.79 -3.87
N ALA A 373 -1.02 7.39 -3.22
CA ALA A 373 -1.17 8.17 -2.01
C ALA A 373 -1.31 9.67 -2.28
N ALA A 374 -2.33 10.26 -1.65
CA ALA A 374 -2.52 11.70 -1.57
C ALA A 374 -2.58 12.18 -0.11
N SER A 375 -2.39 13.49 0.09
CA SER A 375 -2.56 14.13 1.39
C SER A 375 -4.06 14.32 1.72
N HIS A 376 -4.32 14.57 2.98
CA HIS A 376 -5.53 15.23 3.48
C HIS A 376 -5.15 16.61 4.04
N ASP A 377 -6.11 17.36 4.58
CA ASP A 377 -5.92 18.75 5.01
C ASP A 377 -5.52 18.89 6.48
N ARG A 378 -5.50 17.83 7.27
CA ARG A 378 -5.05 17.89 8.66
C ARG A 378 -3.53 17.87 8.75
N VAL A 379 -2.95 18.87 9.38
CA VAL A 379 -1.52 18.99 9.64
C VAL A 379 -1.30 19.33 11.11
N TYR A 380 -0.34 18.69 11.74
CA TYR A 380 0.16 19.09 13.06
C TYR A 380 1.39 19.98 12.84
N SER A 381 1.24 21.27 13.13
CA SER A 381 2.33 22.24 12.99
C SER A 381 2.95 22.51 14.35
N ASN A 382 4.27 22.46 14.40
CA ASN A 382 5.09 22.88 15.53
C ASN A 382 6.09 23.92 15.04
N SER A 383 6.54 24.82 15.91
CA SER A 383 7.55 25.80 15.58
C SER A 383 8.41 26.15 16.78
N ILE A 384 9.63 26.66 16.52
CA ILE A 384 10.48 27.26 17.53
C ILE A 384 10.64 28.75 17.24
N VAL A 385 10.41 29.58 18.24
CA VAL A 385 10.60 31.03 18.18
C VAL A 385 11.93 31.36 18.86
N LEU A 386 12.83 31.99 18.14
CA LEU A 386 14.15 32.39 18.61
C LEU A 386 14.09 33.77 19.30
N GLY A 387 15.06 34.09 20.16
CA GLY A 387 15.13 35.36 20.88
C GLY A 387 15.27 36.60 19.97
N ASN A 388 15.57 36.44 18.70
CA ASN A 388 15.52 37.48 17.68
C ASN A 388 14.18 37.55 16.92
N ASN A 389 13.13 36.93 17.44
CA ASN A 389 11.78 36.84 16.88
C ASN A 389 11.66 36.05 15.57
N LEU A 390 12.72 35.34 15.14
CA LEU A 390 12.64 34.44 13.98
C LEU A 390 11.89 33.17 14.39
N THR A 391 10.86 32.80 13.60
CA THR A 391 10.11 31.56 13.79
C THR A 391 10.57 30.53 12.78
N ILE A 392 10.98 29.34 13.24
CA ILE A 392 11.41 28.24 12.43
C ILE A 392 10.37 27.11 12.55
N PRO A 393 9.77 26.65 11.44
CA PRO A 393 8.81 25.57 11.45
C PRO A 393 9.49 24.23 11.70
N GLY A 394 8.77 23.30 12.32
CA GLY A 394 9.21 21.94 12.55
C GLY A 394 8.04 20.97 12.69
N VAL A 395 8.37 19.76 13.07
CA VAL A 395 7.41 18.68 13.33
C VAL A 395 7.60 18.11 14.73
N GLY A 396 6.52 17.66 15.34
CA GLY A 396 6.54 17.05 16.68
C GLY A 396 5.15 17.09 17.30
N LEU A 397 4.69 15.92 17.75
CA LEU A 397 3.44 15.79 18.53
C LEU A 397 3.80 15.98 20.02
N ALA A 398 4.00 17.23 20.41
CA ALA A 398 4.54 17.59 21.71
C ALA A 398 3.79 18.79 22.32
N PRO A 399 3.73 18.90 23.65
CA PRO A 399 3.37 20.15 24.27
C PRO A 399 4.41 21.23 23.93
N GLY A 400 4.01 22.48 23.96
CA GLY A 400 4.94 23.61 23.90
C GLY A 400 5.67 23.82 25.23
N THR A 401 6.70 24.71 25.24
CA THR A 401 7.24 25.30 26.47
C THR A 401 6.21 26.23 27.11
N CYS A 402 6.40 26.58 28.35
CA CYS A 402 5.49 27.51 29.02
C CYS A 402 5.37 28.81 28.22
N SER A 403 4.12 29.26 28.02
CA SER A 403 3.84 30.49 27.27
C SER A 403 4.52 31.70 27.94
N ASN A 404 5.18 32.52 27.13
CA ASN A 404 5.91 33.74 27.48
C ASN A 404 7.29 33.55 28.15
N GLU A 405 7.81 32.32 28.25
CA GLU A 405 9.17 32.09 28.73
C GLU A 405 10.10 31.72 27.60
N MET A 406 11.29 32.35 27.59
CA MET A 406 12.39 31.98 26.69
C MET A 406 13.43 31.19 27.47
N TYR A 407 13.80 30.04 26.95
CA TYR A 407 14.75 29.11 27.53
C TYR A 407 16.08 29.18 26.81
N THR A 408 17.19 29.09 27.56
CA THR A 408 18.51 29.05 26.96
C THR A 408 18.67 27.81 26.09
N LEU A 409 19.22 27.97 24.89
CA LEU A 409 19.60 26.87 24.00
C LEU A 409 20.98 26.35 24.38
N ILE A 410 21.12 25.05 24.60
CA ILE A 410 22.39 24.38 24.88
C ILE A 410 22.58 23.24 23.87
N SER A 411 23.63 23.33 23.05
CA SER A 411 23.96 22.25 22.13
C SER A 411 24.68 21.10 22.86
N ALA A 412 24.27 19.88 22.59
CA ALA A 412 24.86 18.66 23.15
C ALA A 412 26.38 18.62 23.03
N VAL A 413 26.94 19.05 21.89
CA VAL A 413 28.39 19.10 21.65
C VAL A 413 29.14 20.14 22.51
N HIS A 414 28.42 21.07 23.15
CA HIS A 414 28.98 22.07 24.05
C HIS A 414 28.68 21.80 25.52
N ALA A 415 27.93 20.76 25.84
CA ALA A 415 27.52 20.37 27.18
C ALA A 415 28.15 19.04 27.63
N LEU A 416 29.33 18.71 27.11
CA LEU A 416 30.03 17.48 27.46
C LEU A 416 30.55 17.53 28.91
N SER A 417 30.44 16.41 29.60
CA SER A 417 31.04 16.22 30.92
C SER A 417 32.57 16.13 30.83
N ASN A 418 33.30 16.49 31.89
CA ASN A 418 34.77 16.41 31.94
C ASN A 418 35.27 14.96 31.87
N GLU A 419 34.42 13.97 32.07
CA GLU A 419 34.75 12.54 32.04
C GLU A 419 34.61 11.94 30.63
N THR A 420 34.01 12.66 29.70
CA THR A 420 33.74 12.18 28.31
C THR A 420 35.03 12.18 27.52
N THR A 421 35.55 11.02 27.15
CA THR A 421 36.74 10.89 26.30
C THR A 421 36.39 11.08 24.84
N LEU A 422 37.17 11.91 24.12
CA LEU A 422 36.96 12.29 22.70
C LEU A 422 36.95 11.10 21.71
N ALA A 423 37.34 9.91 22.12
CA ALA A 423 37.45 8.72 21.26
C ALA A 423 36.09 8.14 20.82
N ASN A 424 34.99 8.48 21.50
CA ASN A 424 33.64 7.99 21.19
C ASN A 424 32.67 9.10 20.66
N ASP A 425 33.19 10.27 20.33
CA ASP A 425 32.42 11.51 20.23
C ASP A 425 31.75 11.80 18.89
N MET A 426 31.96 10.96 17.86
CA MET A 426 31.42 11.28 16.54
C MET A 426 29.90 11.42 16.52
N TYR A 427 29.21 10.80 17.49
CA TYR A 427 27.74 10.78 17.56
C TYR A 427 27.17 11.34 18.87
N VAL A 428 28.00 11.98 19.68
CA VAL A 428 27.55 12.56 20.98
C VAL A 428 26.43 13.57 20.80
N GLY A 429 26.44 14.32 19.68
CA GLY A 429 25.37 15.26 19.32
C GLY A 429 24.00 14.64 19.18
N GLU A 430 23.89 13.32 19.07
CA GLU A 430 22.60 12.59 18.93
C GLU A 430 21.86 12.37 20.25
N CYS A 431 22.45 12.78 21.38
CA CYS A 431 21.85 12.73 22.73
C CYS A 431 21.42 11.31 23.17
N GLN A 432 22.16 10.26 22.82
CA GLN A 432 21.74 8.87 23.13
C GLN A 432 22.10 8.42 24.55
N ASP A 433 23.14 8.99 25.20
CA ASP A 433 23.61 8.59 26.52
C ASP A 433 23.72 9.79 27.46
N PRO A 434 22.96 9.83 28.58
CA PRO A 434 23.02 10.94 29.55
C PRO A 434 24.36 11.06 30.25
N GLY A 435 25.17 9.97 30.36
CA GLY A 435 26.47 9.98 31.01
C GLY A 435 27.51 10.86 30.30
N ASN A 436 27.30 11.20 29.06
CA ASN A 436 28.19 12.04 28.28
C ASN A 436 28.10 13.54 28.58
N PHE A 437 27.08 13.98 29.33
CA PHE A 437 26.73 15.40 29.42
C PHE A 437 26.81 15.94 30.85
N ASP A 438 27.14 17.24 30.93
CA ASP A 438 27.07 18.01 32.15
C ASP A 438 25.60 18.39 32.43
N ARG A 439 25.05 17.81 33.52
CA ARG A 439 23.66 18.02 33.90
C ARG A 439 23.39 19.46 34.32
N GLU A 440 24.34 20.16 34.98
CA GLU A 440 24.14 21.50 35.46
C GLU A 440 23.95 22.51 34.32
N LEU A 441 24.61 22.29 33.18
CA LEU A 441 24.43 23.09 31.98
C LEU A 441 23.08 22.86 31.30
N ILE A 442 22.55 21.66 31.36
CA ILE A 442 21.34 21.26 30.60
C ILE A 442 20.07 21.46 31.40
N GLN A 443 20.13 21.33 32.71
CA GLN A 443 18.97 21.43 33.61
C GLN A 443 18.22 22.74 33.41
N GLY A 444 16.90 22.66 33.13
CA GLY A 444 16.02 23.80 32.91
C GLY A 444 16.21 24.54 31.57
N ASN A 445 17.07 24.05 30.67
CA ASN A 445 17.36 24.63 29.37
C ASN A 445 16.86 23.75 28.21
N LEU A 446 16.84 24.27 26.97
CA LEU A 446 16.52 23.52 25.76
C LEU A 446 17.78 22.84 25.22
N LEU A 447 17.75 21.53 25.12
CA LEU A 447 18.85 20.72 24.58
C LEU A 447 18.74 20.60 23.06
N ILE A 448 19.79 21.03 22.34
CA ILE A 448 19.89 20.84 20.87
C ILE A 448 20.62 19.52 20.62
N CYS A 449 19.93 18.60 19.93
CA CYS A 449 20.44 17.32 19.46
C CYS A 449 20.54 17.28 17.94
N SER A 450 21.54 16.56 17.40
CA SER A 450 21.66 16.30 15.97
C SER A 450 20.74 15.15 15.56
N TYR A 451 20.01 15.29 14.44
CA TYR A 451 19.26 14.23 13.81
C TYR A 451 20.04 13.73 12.57
N SER A 452 20.79 12.66 12.74
CA SER A 452 21.67 12.09 11.70
C SER A 452 20.99 10.95 10.93
N ILE A 453 21.70 10.43 9.90
CA ILE A 453 21.28 9.23 9.18
C ILE A 453 21.09 8.01 10.09
N ARG A 454 21.73 7.97 11.27
CA ARG A 454 21.61 6.86 12.22
C ARG A 454 20.19 6.74 12.80
N PHE A 455 19.45 7.83 12.93
CA PHE A 455 18.03 7.79 13.30
C PHE A 455 17.20 7.08 12.21
N VAL A 456 17.48 7.36 10.95
CA VAL A 456 16.82 6.71 9.82
C VAL A 456 17.14 5.21 9.75
N LEU A 457 18.36 4.84 10.11
CA LEU A 457 18.80 3.43 10.14
C LEU A 457 18.41 2.69 11.43
N GLY A 458 17.74 3.36 12.38
CA GLY A 458 17.35 2.78 13.67
C GLY A 458 18.52 2.51 14.63
N LEU A 459 19.71 3.08 14.36
CA LEU A 459 20.89 2.98 15.22
C LEU A 459 20.88 4.00 16.37
N SER A 460 20.10 5.07 16.21
CA SER A 460 19.78 6.07 17.22
C SER A 460 18.28 6.31 17.20
N THR A 461 17.68 6.66 18.36
CA THR A 461 16.23 6.83 18.45
C THR A 461 15.85 8.14 19.13
N VAL A 462 14.76 8.75 18.68
CA VAL A 462 14.19 9.95 19.32
C VAL A 462 13.79 9.62 20.77
N LYS A 463 13.23 8.43 20.99
CA LYS A 463 12.83 7.97 22.34
C LYS A 463 14.01 7.94 23.32
N GLN A 464 15.18 7.46 22.90
CA GLN A 464 16.38 7.44 23.73
C GLN A 464 16.92 8.85 24.02
N ALA A 465 16.91 9.73 23.00
CA ALA A 465 17.34 11.12 23.17
C ALA A 465 16.39 11.89 24.12
N LEU A 466 15.07 11.64 24.06
CA LEU A 466 14.10 12.18 25.02
C LEU A 466 14.34 11.66 26.45
N GLN A 467 14.66 10.37 26.59
CA GLN A 467 14.99 9.81 27.91
C GLN A 467 16.27 10.45 28.48
N THR A 468 17.28 10.67 27.63
CA THR A 468 18.50 11.39 28.01
C THR A 468 18.18 12.81 28.49
N ALA A 469 17.38 13.58 27.72
CA ALA A 469 16.96 14.92 28.08
C ALA A 469 16.20 14.96 29.42
N LYS A 470 15.29 14.00 29.65
CA LYS A 470 14.57 13.85 30.92
C LYS A 470 15.51 13.56 32.10
N ASN A 471 16.45 12.64 31.93
CA ASN A 471 17.42 12.29 32.97
C ASN A 471 18.29 13.49 33.35
N LEU A 472 18.57 14.38 32.37
CA LEU A 472 19.31 15.63 32.58
C LEU A 472 18.40 16.79 33.02
N SER A 473 17.09 16.57 33.18
CA SER A 473 16.10 17.58 33.58
C SER A 473 16.04 18.79 32.62
N ALA A 474 16.22 18.56 31.30
CA ALA A 474 16.05 19.57 30.26
C ALA A 474 14.61 20.09 30.23
N ALA A 475 14.42 21.36 29.91
CA ALA A 475 13.09 21.97 29.72
C ALA A 475 12.42 21.49 28.41
N GLY A 476 13.23 21.08 27.43
CA GLY A 476 12.76 20.53 26.14
C GLY A 476 13.92 20.15 25.22
N VAL A 477 13.58 19.61 24.04
CA VAL A 477 14.56 19.10 23.07
C VAL A 477 14.32 19.69 21.69
N VAL A 478 15.39 20.09 21.00
CA VAL A 478 15.38 20.58 19.63
C VAL A 478 16.27 19.68 18.77
N PHE A 479 15.68 18.94 17.85
CA PHE A 479 16.45 18.15 16.89
C PHE A 479 16.76 18.95 15.63
N CYS A 480 18.05 19.12 15.32
CA CYS A 480 18.53 19.77 14.11
C CYS A 480 18.93 18.72 13.07
N MET A 481 18.34 18.79 11.88
CA MET A 481 18.64 17.87 10.79
C MET A 481 20.08 18.03 10.31
N ASP A 482 20.80 16.92 10.25
CA ASP A 482 22.13 16.84 9.66
C ASP A 482 22.05 17.06 8.14
N PRO A 483 22.98 17.83 7.52
CA PRO A 483 23.00 18.07 6.07
C PRO A 483 23.05 16.79 5.21
N PHE A 484 23.48 15.67 5.74
CA PHE A 484 23.53 14.38 5.03
C PHE A 484 22.24 13.58 5.08
N VAL A 485 21.25 13.99 5.89
CA VAL A 485 19.91 13.36 5.93
C VAL A 485 19.04 13.98 4.86
N ILE A 486 19.04 13.39 3.68
CA ILE A 486 18.33 13.92 2.51
C ILE A 486 17.19 12.97 2.13
N GLY A 487 16.00 13.54 1.85
CA GLY A 487 14.92 12.83 1.17
C GLY A 487 14.06 11.93 2.03
N PHE A 488 14.14 12.01 3.35
CA PHE A 488 13.26 11.26 4.24
C PHE A 488 12.08 12.13 4.68
N GLN A 489 10.87 11.62 4.49
CA GLN A 489 9.69 12.23 5.09
C GLN A 489 9.67 11.87 6.58
N LEU A 490 9.69 12.90 7.42
CA LEU A 490 9.45 12.74 8.85
C LEU A 490 7.96 12.83 9.10
N ASN A 491 7.37 11.76 9.63
CA ASN A 491 6.06 11.82 10.23
C ASN A 491 6.15 12.62 11.55
N PRO A 492 5.10 13.36 11.94
CA PRO A 492 5.07 13.98 13.25
C PRO A 492 5.28 12.92 14.34
N THR A 493 6.36 13.05 15.10
CA THR A 493 6.80 12.09 16.12
C THR A 493 6.22 12.48 17.47
N PRO A 494 5.65 11.55 18.26
CA PRO A 494 5.18 11.84 19.60
C PRO A 494 6.36 12.09 20.54
N LEU A 495 6.32 13.24 21.21
CA LEU A 495 7.33 13.64 22.19
C LEU A 495 6.62 13.87 23.53
N ASN A 496 7.04 13.14 24.55
CA ASN A 496 6.43 13.21 25.89
C ASN A 496 7.00 14.33 26.79
N MET A 497 7.59 15.36 26.17
CA MET A 497 8.07 16.60 26.76
C MET A 497 8.09 17.68 25.65
N PRO A 498 8.22 19.00 25.99
CA PRO A 498 8.39 20.03 24.98
C PRO A 498 9.51 19.69 24.00
N GLY A 499 9.21 19.68 22.69
CA GLY A 499 10.20 19.27 21.72
C GLY A 499 9.79 19.55 20.28
N ILE A 500 10.78 19.62 19.40
CA ILE A 500 10.61 19.90 17.98
C ILE A 500 11.71 19.20 17.16
N ILE A 501 11.35 18.69 16.00
CA ILE A 501 12.29 18.22 14.98
C ILE A 501 12.23 19.20 13.82
N ILE A 502 13.36 19.80 13.45
CA ILE A 502 13.46 20.72 12.31
C ILE A 502 13.87 19.92 11.07
N PRO A 503 12.94 19.60 10.15
CA PRO A 503 13.22 18.70 9.02
C PRO A 503 14.03 19.37 7.91
N SER A 504 14.06 20.69 7.86
CA SER A 504 14.81 21.46 6.88
C SER A 504 16.28 21.62 7.31
N THR A 505 17.20 21.12 6.51
CA THR A 505 18.63 21.30 6.75
C THR A 505 19.05 22.79 6.70
N ASN A 506 18.35 23.61 5.88
CA ASN A 506 18.59 25.05 5.82
C ASN A 506 18.14 25.74 7.10
N ASP A 507 16.95 25.40 7.62
CA ASP A 507 16.41 25.96 8.85
C ASP A 507 17.22 25.51 10.09
N SER A 508 17.67 24.25 10.09
CA SER A 508 18.63 23.74 11.08
C SER A 508 19.93 24.56 11.07
N LYS A 509 20.44 24.87 9.89
CA LYS A 509 21.63 25.73 9.74
C LYS A 509 21.39 27.14 10.27
N ILE A 510 20.23 27.74 9.97
CA ILE A 510 19.85 29.06 10.49
C ILE A 510 19.81 29.06 12.02
N LEU A 511 19.17 28.07 12.65
CA LEU A 511 19.13 27.92 14.10
C LEU A 511 20.54 27.77 14.69
N LEU A 512 21.38 26.92 14.11
CA LEU A 512 22.76 26.70 14.58
C LEU A 512 23.65 27.94 14.36
N GLN A 513 23.43 28.74 13.32
CA GLN A 513 24.10 30.03 13.12
C GLN A 513 23.69 31.05 14.20
N TYR A 514 22.39 31.16 14.50
CA TYR A 514 21.89 32.00 15.59
C TYR A 514 22.50 31.57 16.93
N TYR A 515 22.49 30.26 17.24
CA TYR A 515 23.09 29.71 18.45
C TYR A 515 24.57 30.05 18.55
N ASN A 516 25.37 29.76 17.51
CA ASN A 516 26.81 29.99 17.51
C ASN A 516 27.19 31.48 17.59
N SER A 517 26.42 32.37 16.97
CA SER A 517 26.66 33.81 17.03
C SER A 517 26.35 34.41 18.38
N SER A 518 25.55 33.75 19.21
CA SER A 518 25.17 34.16 20.56
C SER A 518 26.07 33.57 21.65
N LEU A 519 27.12 32.83 21.30
CA LEU A 519 28.08 32.29 22.26
C LEU A 519 29.15 33.33 22.62
N GLU A 520 29.30 33.64 23.90
CA GLU A 520 30.43 34.41 24.40
C GLU A 520 31.58 33.47 24.77
N ARG A 521 32.78 33.70 24.22
CA ARG A 521 33.96 32.84 24.41
C ARG A 521 35.09 33.64 25.03
N ASP A 522 35.82 33.01 25.91
CA ASP A 522 37.08 33.55 26.44
C ASP A 522 38.10 33.84 25.33
N GLY A 523 38.70 35.01 25.35
CA GLY A 523 39.61 35.49 24.33
C GLY A 523 40.87 34.61 24.10
N PHE A 524 41.37 33.97 25.18
CA PHE A 524 42.59 33.14 25.17
C PHE A 524 42.27 31.64 25.04
N THR A 525 41.39 31.13 25.91
CA THR A 525 41.11 29.68 25.99
C THR A 525 40.09 29.19 25.00
N LYS A 526 39.34 30.13 24.34
CA LYS A 526 38.20 29.85 23.46
C LYS A 526 37.05 29.07 24.13
N LYS A 527 37.15 28.83 25.45
CA LYS A 527 36.05 28.19 26.21
C LYS A 527 34.78 29.11 26.20
N ILE A 528 33.61 28.48 26.22
CA ILE A 528 32.33 29.21 26.28
C ILE A 528 32.18 29.72 27.70
N ILE A 529 32.00 31.02 27.83
CA ILE A 529 31.75 31.70 29.12
C ILE A 529 30.23 31.84 29.32
N ARG A 530 29.47 32.10 28.23
CA ARG A 530 28.05 32.32 28.34
C ARG A 530 27.30 31.79 27.10
N PHE A 531 26.16 31.18 27.33
CA PHE A 531 25.20 30.78 26.29
C PHE A 531 24.14 31.88 26.19
N GLY A 532 24.17 32.66 25.10
CA GLY A 532 23.29 33.84 24.94
C GLY A 532 22.05 33.54 24.06
N ALA A 533 22.01 32.39 23.39
CA ALA A 533 20.87 32.04 22.55
C ALA A 533 19.68 31.60 23.40
N VAL A 534 18.49 32.12 23.14
CA VAL A 534 17.24 31.75 23.81
C VAL A 534 16.15 31.42 22.78
N ALA A 535 15.23 30.54 23.17
CA ALA A 535 14.09 30.15 22.33
C ALA A 535 12.89 29.67 23.16
N SER A 536 11.72 29.61 22.52
CA SER A 536 10.53 28.92 22.99
C SER A 536 9.98 28.00 21.91
N ILE A 537 9.38 26.88 22.34
CA ILE A 537 8.78 25.87 21.42
C ILE A 537 7.26 26.03 21.49
N SER A 538 6.60 26.19 20.33
CA SER A 538 5.14 26.16 20.25
C SER A 538 4.65 24.71 20.33
N GLY A 539 3.42 24.49 20.85
CA GLY A 539 2.85 23.14 20.90
C GLY A 539 2.46 22.61 19.51
N GLY A 540 2.65 21.31 19.31
CA GLY A 540 2.29 20.57 18.08
C GLY A 540 1.16 19.58 18.28
N LEU A 541 0.37 19.66 19.36
CA LEU A 541 -0.71 18.73 19.66
C LEU A 541 -2.02 19.07 18.95
N GLU A 542 -2.20 20.32 18.55
CA GLU A 542 -3.41 20.78 17.87
C GLU A 542 -3.28 20.64 16.35
N ALA A 543 -4.34 20.08 15.75
CA ALA A 543 -4.42 19.92 14.32
C ALA A 543 -4.89 21.21 13.63
N ASN A 544 -4.26 21.55 12.51
CA ASN A 544 -4.67 22.62 11.61
C ASN A 544 -5.25 22.00 10.31
N TYR A 545 -6.34 22.57 9.79
CA TYR A 545 -7.08 22.09 8.63
C TYR A 545 -7.11 23.10 7.47
N SER A 546 -6.23 24.08 7.48
CA SER A 546 -6.18 25.16 6.48
C SER A 546 -5.39 24.83 5.22
N VAL A 547 -4.70 23.71 5.19
CA VAL A 547 -3.83 23.32 4.08
C VAL A 547 -4.65 22.88 2.86
N SER A 548 -4.22 23.30 1.65
CA SER A 548 -4.83 22.81 0.40
C SER A 548 -4.58 21.30 0.24
N ALA A 549 -5.66 20.56 0.03
CA ALA A 549 -5.65 19.10 -0.12
C ALA A 549 -6.81 18.65 -1.02
N PRO A 550 -6.68 17.48 -1.70
CA PRO A 550 -5.52 16.59 -1.70
C PRO A 550 -4.37 17.06 -2.59
N LYS A 551 -3.16 16.57 -2.32
CA LYS A 551 -1.96 16.61 -3.18
C LYS A 551 -1.41 15.20 -3.33
N VAL A 552 -0.95 14.80 -4.53
CA VAL A 552 -0.30 13.50 -4.71
C VAL A 552 1.09 13.55 -4.10
N MET A 553 1.36 12.62 -3.18
CA MET A 553 2.59 12.61 -2.39
C MET A 553 3.80 12.17 -3.23
N TYR A 554 4.98 12.73 -2.95
CA TYR A 554 6.20 12.44 -3.70
C TYR A 554 6.60 10.96 -3.65
N TYR A 555 6.38 10.29 -2.54
CA TYR A 555 6.71 8.86 -2.41
C TYR A 555 5.73 7.94 -3.16
N SER A 556 4.51 8.39 -3.46
CA SER A 556 3.54 7.58 -4.22
C SER A 556 4.13 7.16 -5.57
N ALA A 557 4.19 5.87 -5.83
CA ALA A 557 4.71 5.36 -7.09
C ALA A 557 3.86 5.82 -8.28
N ARG A 558 4.50 6.03 -9.42
CA ARG A 558 3.95 6.64 -10.64
C ARG A 558 3.93 5.66 -11.81
N GLY A 559 2.92 5.80 -12.66
CA GLY A 559 2.94 5.26 -14.01
C GLY A 559 3.96 5.97 -14.92
N PRO A 560 3.97 5.66 -16.19
CA PRO A 560 3.28 4.56 -16.85
C PRO A 560 3.95 3.21 -16.58
N ASP A 561 3.33 2.14 -17.13
CA ASP A 561 3.93 0.80 -17.21
C ASP A 561 5.28 0.86 -17.95
N PRO A 562 6.36 0.29 -17.40
CA PRO A 562 7.61 0.16 -18.13
C PRO A 562 7.47 -0.87 -19.26
N GLU A 563 8.15 -0.65 -20.35
CA GLU A 563 8.29 -1.63 -21.43
C GLU A 563 8.92 -2.90 -20.89
N ASP A 564 8.32 -4.04 -21.21
CA ASP A 564 8.86 -5.36 -20.95
C ASP A 564 8.94 -6.19 -22.25
N GLY A 565 9.34 -7.47 -22.17
CA GLY A 565 9.48 -8.33 -23.33
C GLY A 565 8.16 -8.70 -24.04
N PHE A 566 7.00 -8.27 -23.49
CA PHE A 566 5.66 -8.62 -23.98
C PHE A 566 4.82 -7.42 -24.37
N LEU A 567 5.02 -6.27 -23.71
CA LEU A 567 4.16 -5.10 -23.82
C LEU A 567 4.98 -3.83 -24.11
N ASP A 568 4.39 -2.92 -24.87
CA ASP A 568 4.89 -1.56 -25.02
C ASP A 568 4.69 -0.76 -23.72
N ASN A 569 5.37 0.36 -23.59
CA ASN A 569 5.16 1.30 -22.48
C ASN A 569 3.71 1.81 -22.45
N ALA A 570 3.18 1.98 -21.26
CA ALA A 570 1.92 2.65 -20.99
C ALA A 570 0.68 1.98 -21.60
N ASP A 571 0.63 0.66 -21.66
CA ASP A 571 -0.55 -0.07 -22.14
C ASP A 571 -1.71 -0.05 -21.13
N ILE A 572 -1.43 -0.04 -19.82
CA ILE A 572 -2.45 0.05 -18.78
C ILE A 572 -2.22 1.30 -17.92
N MET A 573 -3.28 2.09 -17.73
CA MET A 573 -3.22 3.28 -16.88
C MET A 573 -3.22 2.88 -15.39
N LYS A 574 -2.18 3.29 -14.68
CA LYS A 574 -2.03 3.13 -13.24
C LYS A 574 -1.37 4.38 -12.64
N PRO A 575 -1.67 4.68 -11.34
CA PRO A 575 -2.65 4.02 -10.47
C PRO A 575 -4.08 4.14 -11.02
N ASN A 576 -5.05 3.40 -10.46
CA ASN A 576 -6.45 3.58 -10.85
C ASN A 576 -7.01 4.90 -10.31
N LEU A 577 -6.67 5.24 -9.07
CA LEU A 577 -6.97 6.52 -8.43
C LEU A 577 -6.02 6.78 -7.26
N VAL A 578 -6.17 7.93 -6.61
CA VAL A 578 -5.48 8.25 -5.34
C VAL A 578 -6.50 8.48 -4.23
N ALA A 579 -6.08 8.17 -2.99
CA ALA A 579 -6.87 8.42 -1.79
C ALA A 579 -5.94 8.79 -0.62
N PRO A 580 -6.46 9.14 0.57
CA PRO A 580 -5.61 9.54 1.68
C PRO A 580 -4.59 8.48 2.06
N GLY A 581 -3.34 8.89 2.16
CA GLY A 581 -2.22 8.01 2.49
C GLY A 581 -1.11 8.71 3.29
N ASN A 582 -1.32 9.95 3.73
CA ASN A 582 -0.30 10.72 4.44
C ASN A 582 -0.75 11.09 5.85
N SER A 583 0.09 10.89 6.86
CA SER A 583 -0.13 11.27 8.27
C SER A 583 -1.43 10.71 8.85
N ILE A 584 -1.58 9.42 8.85
CA ILE A 584 -2.83 8.73 9.13
C ILE A 584 -2.79 8.04 10.49
N TRP A 585 -3.69 8.43 11.41
CA TRP A 585 -3.89 7.77 12.69
C TRP A 585 -4.70 6.49 12.53
N ALA A 586 -4.23 5.39 13.10
CA ALA A 586 -5.01 4.17 13.26
C ALA A 586 -4.47 3.28 14.38
N ALA A 587 -5.17 2.20 14.69
CA ALA A 587 -4.76 1.21 15.68
C ALA A 587 -3.33 0.73 15.41
N TRP A 588 -2.61 0.46 16.46
CA TRP A 588 -1.25 -0.05 16.42
C TRP A 588 -1.08 -1.20 17.41
N SER A 589 -0.34 -2.21 17.03
CA SER A 589 0.03 -3.25 18.00
C SER A 589 1.02 -2.69 19.01
N THR A 590 0.78 -2.91 20.29
CA THR A 590 1.73 -2.52 21.35
C THR A 590 3.09 -3.20 21.21
N LEU A 591 3.15 -4.30 20.47
CA LEU A 591 4.37 -5.00 20.08
C LEU A 591 4.99 -4.46 18.79
N GLY A 592 4.28 -3.54 18.12
CA GLY A 592 4.65 -3.00 16.82
C GLY A 592 5.99 -2.29 16.83
N MET A 593 6.84 -2.67 15.90
CA MET A 593 8.23 -2.21 15.82
C MET A 593 8.57 -1.55 14.48
N GLU A 594 7.67 -1.49 13.49
CA GLU A 594 7.94 -0.81 12.23
C GLU A 594 8.21 0.69 12.47
N SER A 595 7.49 1.31 13.38
CA SER A 595 7.73 2.69 13.82
C SER A 595 8.18 2.70 15.28
N VAL A 596 9.48 2.86 15.49
CA VAL A 596 10.11 2.84 16.83
C VAL A 596 9.54 3.93 17.73
N GLU A 597 9.13 5.06 17.16
CA GLU A 597 8.56 6.21 17.85
C GLU A 597 7.22 5.87 18.51
N PHE A 598 6.46 4.93 17.98
CA PHE A 598 5.16 4.48 18.50
C PHE A 598 5.24 3.13 19.22
N GLN A 599 6.43 2.61 19.48
CA GLN A 599 6.59 1.34 20.18
C GLN A 599 5.97 1.40 21.58
N GLY A 600 5.07 0.47 21.89
CA GLY A 600 4.33 0.40 23.16
C GLY A 600 3.07 1.28 23.19
N GLU A 601 2.81 2.07 22.15
CA GLU A 601 1.56 2.80 21.98
C GLU A 601 0.50 1.90 21.31
N SER A 602 -0.78 2.23 21.53
CA SER A 602 -1.89 1.52 20.90
C SER A 602 -2.37 2.17 19.59
N PHE A 603 -1.84 3.33 19.24
CA PHE A 603 -2.11 4.02 18.00
C PHE A 603 -0.82 4.55 17.39
N ALA A 604 -0.76 4.60 16.06
CA ALA A 604 0.35 5.22 15.33
C ALA A 604 -0.14 6.12 14.21
N MET A 605 0.70 7.13 13.86
CA MET A 605 0.51 7.96 12.68
C MET A 605 1.48 7.51 11.60
N MET A 606 0.95 7.00 10.50
CA MET A 606 1.73 6.45 9.40
C MET A 606 1.48 7.17 8.07
N SER A 607 2.40 7.02 7.11
CA SER A 607 2.27 7.55 5.75
C SER A 607 2.74 6.53 4.72
N GLY A 608 1.99 6.38 3.63
CA GLY A 608 2.32 5.47 2.53
C GLY A 608 1.11 5.08 1.67
N THR A 609 1.36 4.41 0.55
CA THR A 609 0.31 3.91 -0.36
C THR A 609 -0.47 2.74 0.21
N SER A 610 0.11 1.97 1.12
CA SER A 610 -0.60 0.91 1.81
C SER A 610 -1.61 1.44 2.85
N MET A 611 -1.61 2.79 3.15
CA MET A 611 -2.71 3.47 3.83
C MET A 611 -3.91 3.59 2.95
N VAL A 612 -3.66 3.76 1.68
CA VAL A 612 -4.69 3.97 0.68
C VAL A 612 -5.47 2.68 0.40
N ALA A 613 -4.77 1.56 0.32
CA ALA A 613 -5.41 0.26 0.04
C ALA A 613 -6.56 -0.06 1.01
N PRO A 614 -6.39 0.03 2.35
CA PRO A 614 -7.50 -0.23 3.27
C PRO A 614 -8.60 0.84 3.26
N HIS A 615 -8.31 2.11 2.94
CA HIS A 615 -9.36 3.09 2.70
C HIS A 615 -10.30 2.63 1.59
N ILE A 616 -9.71 2.22 0.47
CA ILE A 616 -10.47 1.75 -0.69
C ILE A 616 -11.13 0.40 -0.42
N ALA A 617 -10.51 -0.50 0.33
CA ALA A 617 -11.13 -1.76 0.75
C ALA A 617 -12.41 -1.51 1.57
N GLY A 618 -12.37 -0.58 2.53
CA GLY A 618 -13.55 -0.21 3.30
C GLY A 618 -14.63 0.47 2.45
N LEU A 619 -14.25 1.36 1.52
CA LEU A 619 -15.23 1.97 0.60
C LEU A 619 -15.82 0.92 -0.36
N ALA A 620 -15.04 -0.03 -0.83
CA ALA A 620 -15.52 -1.15 -1.64
C ALA A 620 -16.52 -2.02 -0.86
N ALA A 621 -16.30 -2.21 0.45
CA ALA A 621 -17.25 -2.90 1.32
C ALA A 621 -18.60 -2.18 1.40
N LEU A 622 -18.60 -0.84 1.51
CA LEU A 622 -19.82 -0.04 1.50
C LEU A 622 -20.56 -0.11 0.15
N ILE A 623 -19.81 -0.12 -0.96
CA ILE A 623 -20.39 -0.30 -2.31
C ILE A 623 -20.96 -1.70 -2.44
N LYS A 624 -20.25 -2.74 -2.01
CA LYS A 624 -20.69 -4.12 -2.05
C LYS A 624 -21.93 -4.36 -1.18
N GLN A 625 -22.00 -3.73 0.00
CA GLN A 625 -23.18 -3.76 0.87
C GLN A 625 -24.40 -3.13 0.17
N LYS A 626 -24.22 -1.98 -0.47
CA LYS A 626 -25.30 -1.28 -1.19
C LYS A 626 -25.72 -2.00 -2.48
N PHE A 627 -24.76 -2.58 -3.17
CA PHE A 627 -24.94 -3.29 -4.44
C PHE A 627 -24.36 -4.70 -4.37
N PRO A 628 -25.03 -5.67 -3.71
CA PRO A 628 -24.49 -7.00 -3.47
C PRO A 628 -24.11 -7.78 -4.75
N HIS A 629 -24.73 -7.44 -5.86
CA HIS A 629 -24.51 -8.09 -7.16
C HIS A 629 -23.40 -7.45 -8.00
N PHE A 630 -22.78 -6.36 -7.53
CA PHE A 630 -21.69 -5.75 -8.26
C PHE A 630 -20.50 -6.70 -8.35
N SER A 631 -20.00 -6.82 -9.58
CA SER A 631 -18.73 -7.48 -9.85
C SER A 631 -17.55 -6.64 -9.34
N PRO A 632 -16.37 -7.23 -9.21
CA PRO A 632 -15.16 -6.46 -8.92
C PRO A 632 -14.92 -5.29 -9.88
N ALA A 633 -15.23 -5.47 -11.19
CA ALA A 633 -15.11 -4.42 -12.19
C ALA A 633 -16.13 -3.31 -11.99
N ALA A 634 -17.36 -3.62 -11.60
CA ALA A 634 -18.40 -2.64 -11.29
C ALA A 634 -18.02 -1.78 -10.09
N ILE A 635 -17.44 -2.38 -9.04
CA ILE A 635 -16.90 -1.65 -7.86
C ILE A 635 -15.74 -0.74 -8.29
N ALA A 636 -14.80 -1.27 -9.07
CA ALA A 636 -13.66 -0.51 -9.63
C ALA A 636 -14.15 0.67 -10.47
N SER A 637 -15.16 0.46 -11.30
CA SER A 637 -15.78 1.50 -12.12
C SER A 637 -16.42 2.59 -11.27
N ALA A 638 -17.23 2.22 -10.29
CA ALA A 638 -17.91 3.16 -9.40
C ALA A 638 -16.92 4.08 -8.68
N LEU A 639 -15.81 3.52 -8.19
CA LEU A 639 -14.72 4.27 -7.53
C LEU A 639 -13.98 5.19 -8.50
N SER A 640 -13.69 4.70 -9.71
CA SER A 640 -12.84 5.40 -10.68
C SER A 640 -13.57 6.55 -11.37
N THR A 641 -14.75 6.28 -11.97
CA THR A 641 -15.45 7.26 -12.84
C THR A 641 -16.00 8.45 -12.08
N THR A 642 -16.17 8.32 -10.77
CA THR A 642 -16.69 9.38 -9.89
C THR A 642 -15.59 10.14 -9.14
N ALA A 643 -14.32 9.80 -9.37
CA ALA A 643 -13.19 10.44 -8.70
C ALA A 643 -13.09 11.94 -9.02
N SER A 644 -12.63 12.75 -8.07
CA SER A 644 -12.45 14.19 -8.22
C SER A 644 -11.08 14.54 -8.78
N LEU A 645 -11.02 15.53 -9.64
CA LEU A 645 -9.78 16.10 -10.17
C LEU A 645 -9.34 17.38 -9.46
N TYR A 646 -10.15 17.82 -8.52
CA TYR A 646 -9.99 19.11 -7.87
C TYR A 646 -9.78 18.91 -6.36
N ASP A 647 -8.98 19.80 -5.79
CA ASP A 647 -8.82 19.91 -4.35
C ASP A 647 -10.05 20.56 -3.69
N LYS A 648 -10.04 20.66 -2.35
CA LYS A 648 -11.15 21.28 -1.59
C LYS A 648 -11.40 22.76 -1.92
N ASN A 649 -10.45 23.44 -2.59
CA ASN A 649 -10.56 24.84 -2.99
C ASN A 649 -11.02 24.98 -4.46
N GLY A 650 -11.27 23.87 -5.17
CA GLY A 650 -11.65 23.85 -6.56
C GLY A 650 -10.48 24.03 -7.54
N SER A 651 -9.24 23.95 -7.05
CA SER A 651 -8.03 23.98 -7.88
C SER A 651 -7.65 22.58 -8.35
N PRO A 652 -7.00 22.43 -9.51
CA PRO A 652 -6.50 21.13 -9.95
C PRO A 652 -5.59 20.47 -8.90
N ILE A 653 -5.73 19.18 -8.70
CA ILE A 653 -4.87 18.42 -7.79
C ILE A 653 -3.42 18.54 -8.25
N MET A 654 -2.53 18.90 -7.31
CA MET A 654 -1.11 19.01 -7.55
C MET A 654 -0.39 17.71 -7.21
N ALA A 655 0.72 17.44 -7.88
CA ALA A 655 1.61 16.32 -7.55
C ALA A 655 3.00 16.85 -7.16
N GLN A 656 3.51 16.36 -6.04
CA GLN A 656 4.88 16.64 -5.61
C GLN A 656 5.87 15.91 -6.53
N ARG A 657 6.93 16.59 -6.98
CA ARG A 657 7.87 16.13 -8.02
C ARG A 657 9.27 15.82 -7.52
N ALA A 658 9.58 16.12 -6.27
CA ALA A 658 10.90 15.91 -5.70
C ALA A 658 10.82 15.43 -4.26
N TYR A 659 11.85 14.70 -3.82
CA TYR A 659 12.04 14.32 -2.42
C TYR A 659 12.41 15.53 -1.56
N MET A 660 13.27 16.42 -2.08
CA MET A 660 13.69 17.61 -1.37
C MET A 660 12.66 18.73 -1.58
N ASN A 661 12.22 19.32 -0.47
CA ASN A 661 11.23 20.42 -0.47
C ASN A 661 10.01 20.08 -1.37
N PRO A 662 9.33 18.96 -1.11
CA PRO A 662 8.29 18.47 -2.03
C PRO A 662 7.16 19.48 -2.22
N ASP A 663 6.84 20.30 -1.22
CA ASP A 663 5.81 21.33 -1.32
C ASP A 663 6.20 22.55 -2.14
N LEU A 664 7.49 22.78 -2.39
CA LEU A 664 7.98 23.79 -3.31
C LEU A 664 8.14 23.26 -4.76
N ASN A 665 8.15 21.95 -4.94
CA ASN A 665 8.35 21.28 -6.21
C ASN A 665 7.07 20.53 -6.62
N GLN A 666 6.07 21.27 -7.06
CA GLN A 666 4.77 20.73 -7.45
C GLN A 666 4.41 21.15 -8.88
N SER A 667 3.64 20.30 -9.56
CA SER A 667 2.95 20.62 -10.81
C SER A 667 1.59 19.94 -10.84
N PRO A 668 0.67 20.34 -11.73
CA PRO A 668 -0.61 19.66 -11.88
C PRO A 668 -0.43 18.15 -12.06
N ALA A 669 -1.24 17.36 -11.36
CA ALA A 669 -1.18 15.90 -11.43
C ALA A 669 -1.68 15.42 -12.79
N THR A 670 -0.99 14.45 -13.34
CA THR A 670 -1.36 13.77 -14.60
C THR A 670 -2.09 12.45 -14.30
N PRO A 671 -2.73 11.81 -15.27
CA PRO A 671 -3.29 10.47 -15.10
C PRO A 671 -2.27 9.41 -14.63
N PHE A 672 -0.98 9.57 -14.92
CA PHE A 672 0.07 8.69 -14.41
C PHE A 672 0.45 8.95 -12.94
N ASP A 673 0.01 10.09 -12.39
CA ASP A 673 0.18 10.40 -10.97
C ASP A 673 -1.02 9.94 -10.13
N MET A 674 -2.25 10.12 -10.67
CA MET A 674 -3.48 9.98 -9.90
C MET A 674 -4.58 9.13 -10.56
N GLY A 675 -4.32 8.52 -11.74
CA GLY A 675 -5.34 7.76 -12.46
C GLY A 675 -6.55 8.62 -12.81
N ASN A 676 -7.73 8.15 -12.38
CA ASN A 676 -8.99 8.87 -12.52
C ASN A 676 -9.12 10.11 -11.62
N GLY A 677 -8.29 10.24 -10.58
CA GLY A 677 -8.34 11.37 -9.65
C GLY A 677 -8.33 10.94 -8.19
N PHE A 678 -8.81 11.81 -7.31
CA PHE A 678 -8.97 11.53 -5.88
C PHE A 678 -10.33 10.93 -5.59
N VAL A 679 -10.40 9.88 -4.77
CA VAL A 679 -11.63 9.16 -4.47
C VAL A 679 -12.74 10.08 -3.95
N ASN A 680 -13.93 9.96 -4.51
CA ASN A 680 -15.16 10.60 -4.03
C ASN A 680 -16.12 9.53 -3.49
N ALA A 681 -16.07 9.30 -2.20
CA ALA A 681 -16.83 8.24 -1.55
C ALA A 681 -18.36 8.40 -1.71
N SER A 682 -18.85 9.62 -1.71
CA SER A 682 -20.30 9.88 -1.85
C SER A 682 -20.81 9.57 -3.26
N SER A 683 -20.07 9.97 -4.28
CA SER A 683 -20.44 9.72 -5.68
C SER A 683 -20.22 8.25 -6.06
N ALA A 684 -19.23 7.56 -5.48
CA ALA A 684 -19.00 6.14 -5.73
C ALA A 684 -20.17 5.24 -5.26
N LEU A 685 -20.98 5.69 -4.30
CA LEU A 685 -22.22 5.02 -3.89
C LEU A 685 -23.44 5.36 -4.76
N ASP A 686 -23.28 6.17 -5.79
CA ASP A 686 -24.32 6.58 -6.73
C ASP A 686 -23.69 6.98 -8.07
N PRO A 687 -23.04 6.04 -8.77
CA PRO A 687 -22.21 6.37 -9.93
C PRO A 687 -23.00 6.63 -11.22
N GLY A 688 -24.30 6.30 -11.27
CA GLY A 688 -25.15 6.41 -12.47
C GLY A 688 -24.83 5.36 -13.51
N LEU A 689 -23.64 5.43 -14.10
CA LEU A 689 -23.15 4.47 -15.09
C LEU A 689 -21.96 3.68 -14.58
N ILE A 690 -21.85 2.42 -14.98
CA ILE A 690 -20.70 1.57 -14.66
C ILE A 690 -20.12 0.93 -15.92
N PHE A 691 -18.82 0.66 -15.87
CA PHE A 691 -18.08 -0.20 -16.79
C PHE A 691 -18.07 -1.62 -16.21
N GLU A 692 -18.27 -2.61 -17.03
CA GLU A 692 -18.21 -4.01 -16.67
C GLU A 692 -17.10 -4.68 -17.46
N SER A 693 -16.21 -5.39 -16.79
CA SER A 693 -15.21 -6.28 -17.40
C SER A 693 -15.30 -7.62 -16.70
N ILE A 694 -15.47 -8.66 -17.46
CA ILE A 694 -15.55 -10.03 -16.95
C ILE A 694 -14.22 -10.75 -17.11
N TYR A 695 -14.09 -11.90 -16.48
CA TYR A 695 -12.86 -12.72 -16.57
C TYR A 695 -12.46 -13.03 -18.01
N GLU A 696 -13.41 -13.27 -18.88
CA GLU A 696 -13.22 -13.59 -20.31
C GLU A 696 -12.60 -12.41 -21.09
N ASP A 697 -12.86 -11.18 -20.70
CA ASP A 697 -12.25 -9.99 -21.29
C ASP A 697 -10.75 -9.93 -20.94
N TYR A 698 -10.41 -10.20 -19.67
CA TYR A 698 -9.01 -10.28 -19.24
C TYR A 698 -8.28 -11.45 -19.90
N MET A 699 -8.93 -12.58 -20.07
CA MET A 699 -8.36 -13.73 -20.79
C MET A 699 -8.15 -13.42 -22.28
N SER A 700 -9.11 -12.72 -22.92
CA SER A 700 -8.97 -12.28 -24.31
C SER A 700 -7.78 -11.34 -24.48
N PHE A 701 -7.62 -10.38 -23.58
CA PHE A 701 -6.46 -9.48 -23.52
C PHE A 701 -5.15 -10.26 -23.34
N LEU A 702 -5.08 -11.15 -22.35
CA LEU A 702 -3.88 -11.93 -22.07
C LEU A 702 -3.50 -12.84 -23.27
N CYS A 703 -4.48 -13.44 -23.92
CA CYS A 703 -4.28 -14.24 -25.14
C CYS A 703 -3.90 -13.42 -26.38
N GLY A 704 -4.19 -12.11 -26.37
CA GLY A 704 -3.81 -11.17 -27.42
C GLY A 704 -2.36 -10.69 -27.34
N ILE A 705 -1.70 -10.87 -26.21
CA ILE A 705 -0.29 -10.48 -26.01
C ILE A 705 0.61 -11.41 -26.81
N ASN A 706 1.50 -10.86 -27.61
CA ASN A 706 2.39 -11.66 -28.47
C ASN A 706 3.27 -12.62 -27.63
N GLY A 707 3.25 -13.90 -27.98
CA GLY A 707 4.01 -14.94 -27.28
C GLY A 707 3.41 -15.42 -25.94
N SER A 708 2.28 -14.88 -25.50
CA SER A 708 1.66 -15.21 -24.20
C SER A 708 0.90 -16.53 -24.16
N ILE A 709 0.47 -17.06 -25.28
CA ILE A 709 -0.43 -18.25 -25.37
C ILE A 709 0.05 -19.42 -24.51
N PRO A 710 1.32 -19.87 -24.58
CA PRO A 710 1.80 -20.95 -23.73
C PRO A 710 1.78 -20.57 -22.24
N ILE A 711 2.08 -19.31 -21.93
CA ILE A 711 2.13 -18.80 -20.55
C ILE A 711 0.72 -18.76 -19.94
N VAL A 712 -0.25 -18.22 -20.69
CA VAL A 712 -1.66 -18.18 -20.27
C VAL A 712 -2.19 -19.59 -20.03
N PHE A 713 -1.94 -20.52 -20.96
CA PHE A 713 -2.32 -21.91 -20.76
C PHE A 713 -1.68 -22.51 -19.50
N ASN A 714 -0.42 -22.22 -19.29
CA ASN A 714 0.31 -22.72 -18.13
C ASN A 714 -0.27 -22.25 -16.78
N TYR A 715 -0.66 -20.97 -16.66
CA TYR A 715 -1.25 -20.45 -15.41
C TYR A 715 -2.72 -20.81 -15.22
N THR A 716 -3.50 -20.83 -16.28
CA THR A 716 -4.96 -20.94 -16.20
C THR A 716 -5.51 -22.33 -16.57
N GLY A 717 -4.72 -23.16 -17.25
CA GLY A 717 -5.15 -24.43 -17.84
C GLY A 717 -6.12 -24.24 -19.02
N GLN A 718 -6.31 -23.01 -19.51
CA GLN A 718 -7.30 -22.70 -20.54
C GLN A 718 -6.64 -22.42 -21.89
N ASN A 719 -7.28 -22.90 -22.96
CA ASN A 719 -6.78 -22.72 -24.32
C ASN A 719 -7.19 -21.34 -24.84
N CYS A 720 -6.23 -20.54 -25.30
CA CYS A 720 -6.47 -19.23 -25.91
C CYS A 720 -7.35 -19.27 -27.17
N GLN A 721 -7.52 -20.41 -27.78
CA GLN A 721 -8.48 -20.59 -28.91
C GLN A 721 -9.94 -20.33 -28.50
N LEU A 722 -10.25 -20.37 -27.20
CA LEU A 722 -11.58 -20.08 -26.68
C LEU A 722 -11.86 -18.57 -26.55
N TYR A 723 -10.83 -17.74 -26.72
CA TYR A 723 -10.87 -16.30 -26.45
C TYR A 723 -10.55 -15.49 -27.72
N ASN A 724 -11.05 -14.25 -27.75
CA ASN A 724 -10.72 -13.33 -28.83
C ASN A 724 -9.30 -12.75 -28.63
N SER A 725 -8.32 -13.33 -29.29
CA SER A 725 -6.91 -12.93 -29.20
C SER A 725 -6.57 -11.62 -29.93
N THR A 726 -7.57 -10.89 -30.46
CA THR A 726 -7.35 -9.57 -31.08
C THR A 726 -7.58 -8.41 -30.11
N VAL A 727 -8.00 -8.68 -28.87
CA VAL A 727 -8.25 -7.67 -27.84
C VAL A 727 -6.90 -7.10 -27.36
N THR A 728 -6.74 -5.80 -27.53
CA THR A 728 -5.57 -5.05 -27.01
C THR A 728 -5.87 -4.44 -25.64
N ALA A 729 -4.85 -3.93 -24.96
CA ALA A 729 -5.05 -3.21 -23.70
C ALA A 729 -6.02 -2.02 -23.85
N ALA A 730 -5.95 -1.30 -25.00
CA ALA A 730 -6.85 -0.18 -25.29
C ALA A 730 -8.34 -0.60 -25.45
N ASP A 731 -8.59 -1.86 -25.82
CA ASP A 731 -9.95 -2.41 -26.03
C ASP A 731 -10.61 -2.90 -24.74
N LEU A 732 -9.83 -3.12 -23.66
CA LEU A 732 -10.40 -3.50 -22.38
C LEU A 732 -11.41 -2.45 -21.90
N ASN A 733 -12.57 -2.91 -21.45
CA ASN A 733 -13.66 -2.02 -20.99
C ASN A 733 -13.37 -1.41 -19.61
N LEU A 734 -12.19 -0.78 -19.48
CA LEU A 734 -11.74 -0.10 -18.27
C LEU A 734 -12.26 1.35 -18.21
N PRO A 735 -12.41 1.94 -17.03
CA PRO A 735 -12.78 3.34 -16.84
C PRO A 735 -11.63 4.33 -17.12
N SER A 736 -10.73 3.95 -18.02
CA SER A 736 -9.61 4.73 -18.54
C SER A 736 -9.25 4.24 -19.93
N ILE A 737 -8.54 5.05 -20.72
CA ILE A 737 -8.09 4.67 -22.05
C ILE A 737 -6.60 4.99 -22.18
N THR A 738 -5.81 3.99 -22.55
CA THR A 738 -4.39 4.16 -22.83
C THR A 738 -4.08 3.61 -24.21
N ILE A 739 -3.42 4.42 -25.03
CA ILE A 739 -2.93 4.03 -26.36
C ILE A 739 -1.42 4.25 -26.37
N ALA A 740 -0.65 3.18 -26.17
CA ALA A 740 0.80 3.24 -26.09
C ALA A 740 1.47 3.51 -27.44
N ARG A 741 0.76 3.25 -28.53
CA ARG A 741 1.28 3.44 -29.89
C ARG A 741 0.15 3.79 -30.87
N LEU A 742 -0.19 5.07 -30.98
CA LEU A 742 -1.12 5.54 -31.99
C LEU A 742 -0.36 5.73 -33.33
N ASN A 743 -0.64 4.85 -34.28
CA ASN A 743 -0.14 4.96 -35.65
C ASN A 743 -1.27 5.45 -36.56
N ARG A 744 -1.33 6.73 -36.90
CA ARG A 744 -2.33 7.41 -37.73
C ARG A 744 -3.72 7.45 -37.10
N TYR A 745 -4.42 6.31 -36.97
CA TYR A 745 -5.82 6.26 -36.62
C TYR A 745 -6.14 4.98 -35.82
N GLN A 746 -6.93 5.14 -34.74
CA GLN A 746 -7.45 4.02 -33.96
C GLN A 746 -8.83 4.37 -33.38
N THR A 747 -9.76 3.40 -33.38
CA THR A 747 -11.06 3.51 -32.69
C THR A 747 -11.12 2.48 -31.59
N VAL A 748 -11.54 2.90 -30.37
CA VAL A 748 -11.78 2.03 -29.23
C VAL A 748 -13.23 2.18 -28.77
N GLY A 749 -13.82 1.07 -28.31
CA GLY A 749 -15.16 1.03 -27.74
C GLY A 749 -15.15 1.09 -26.22
N ARG A 750 -16.18 1.71 -25.62
CA ARG A 750 -16.47 1.62 -24.18
C ARG A 750 -17.94 1.33 -23.98
N SER A 751 -18.26 0.23 -23.31
CA SER A 751 -19.62 -0.17 -22.98
C SER A 751 -19.97 0.26 -21.57
N LEU A 752 -21.03 1.03 -21.43
CA LEU A 752 -21.56 1.57 -20.19
C LEU A 752 -22.90 0.90 -19.86
N ILE A 753 -23.18 0.65 -18.58
CA ILE A 753 -24.44 0.11 -18.10
C ILE A 753 -25.04 1.15 -17.15
N ASN A 754 -26.32 1.53 -17.37
CA ASN A 754 -27.01 2.39 -16.44
C ASN A 754 -27.57 1.60 -15.25
N ILE A 755 -27.16 1.98 -14.04
CA ILE A 755 -27.64 1.38 -12.79
C ILE A 755 -28.55 2.30 -11.98
N ALA A 756 -28.78 3.53 -12.47
CA ALA A 756 -29.66 4.53 -11.88
C ALA A 756 -31.00 4.59 -12.63
N GLY A 757 -31.80 5.62 -12.39
CA GLY A 757 -33.00 5.89 -13.16
C GLY A 757 -32.73 6.24 -14.62
N ASN A 758 -33.81 6.39 -15.41
CA ASN A 758 -33.67 6.81 -16.82
C ASN A 758 -33.04 8.20 -16.90
N GLU A 759 -32.01 8.34 -17.71
CA GLU A 759 -31.18 9.56 -17.77
C GLU A 759 -30.67 9.84 -19.18
N THR A 760 -30.48 11.12 -19.49
CA THR A 760 -29.86 11.58 -20.73
C THR A 760 -28.49 12.14 -20.43
N TYR A 761 -27.48 11.64 -21.14
CA TYR A 761 -26.09 12.06 -21.00
C TYR A 761 -25.62 12.88 -22.18
N ARG A 762 -24.89 13.97 -21.88
CA ARG A 762 -24.06 14.71 -22.82
C ARG A 762 -22.63 14.25 -22.63
N VAL A 763 -21.90 14.05 -23.74
CA VAL A 763 -20.52 13.66 -23.76
C VAL A 763 -19.65 14.82 -24.20
N ASP A 764 -18.79 15.30 -23.32
CA ASP A 764 -17.78 16.34 -23.58
C ASP A 764 -16.39 15.69 -23.52
N TRP A 765 -15.40 16.23 -24.29
CA TRP A 765 -14.05 15.70 -24.24
C TRP A 765 -12.98 16.76 -24.49
N THR A 766 -11.80 16.52 -23.93
CA THR A 766 -10.56 17.22 -24.22
C THR A 766 -9.60 16.23 -24.87
N ALA A 767 -9.19 16.50 -26.09
CA ALA A 767 -8.27 15.65 -26.81
C ALA A 767 -6.84 15.76 -26.24
N PRO A 768 -6.03 14.68 -26.24
CA PRO A 768 -4.60 14.74 -25.95
C PRO A 768 -3.87 15.63 -26.94
N PHE A 769 -2.77 16.26 -26.53
CA PHE A 769 -1.97 17.09 -27.43
C PHE A 769 -1.48 16.28 -28.65
N GLY A 770 -1.55 16.87 -29.83
CA GLY A 770 -1.14 16.22 -31.08
C GLY A 770 -2.10 15.16 -31.62
N VAL A 771 -3.30 15.05 -31.04
CA VAL A 771 -4.34 14.09 -31.44
C VAL A 771 -5.65 14.81 -31.67
N SER A 772 -6.35 14.57 -32.80
CA SER A 772 -7.77 14.88 -32.91
C SER A 772 -8.61 13.71 -32.44
N MET A 773 -9.70 14.00 -31.75
CA MET A 773 -10.56 12.99 -31.14
C MET A 773 -12.04 13.26 -31.44
N ASN A 774 -12.79 12.18 -31.65
CA ASN A 774 -14.24 12.23 -31.78
C ASN A 774 -14.88 11.13 -30.96
N VAL A 775 -16.00 11.42 -30.27
CA VAL A 775 -16.76 10.47 -29.46
C VAL A 775 -18.17 10.36 -29.99
N THR A 776 -18.64 9.16 -30.23
CA THR A 776 -19.96 8.90 -30.79
C THR A 776 -20.69 7.82 -29.99
N PRO A 777 -21.94 8.04 -29.51
CA PRO A 777 -22.71 9.29 -29.65
C PRO A 777 -22.22 10.39 -28.69
N SER A 778 -22.45 11.67 -29.07
CA SER A 778 -22.16 12.83 -28.17
C SER A 778 -23.32 13.14 -27.23
N HIS A 779 -24.52 12.60 -27.51
CA HIS A 779 -25.70 12.64 -26.65
C HIS A 779 -26.47 11.32 -26.75
N PHE A 780 -26.96 10.80 -25.64
CA PHE A 780 -27.77 9.60 -25.64
C PHE A 780 -28.70 9.56 -24.42
N PHE A 781 -29.87 8.99 -24.62
CA PHE A 781 -30.77 8.56 -23.55
C PHE A 781 -30.46 7.10 -23.23
N ILE A 782 -30.48 6.74 -21.95
CA ILE A 782 -30.26 5.36 -21.50
C ILE A 782 -31.23 5.05 -20.34
N ALA A 783 -32.03 3.99 -20.51
CA ALA A 783 -32.90 3.53 -19.45
C ALA A 783 -32.15 2.69 -18.41
N MET A 784 -32.73 2.53 -17.23
CA MET A 784 -32.16 1.69 -16.17
C MET A 784 -31.94 0.26 -16.67
N GLY A 785 -30.74 -0.28 -16.46
CA GLY A 785 -30.32 -1.61 -16.90
C GLY A 785 -29.87 -1.71 -18.36
N GLU A 786 -30.06 -0.65 -19.15
CA GLU A 786 -29.60 -0.65 -20.56
C GLU A 786 -28.08 -0.42 -20.68
N LYS A 787 -27.57 -0.82 -21.85
CA LYS A 787 -26.18 -0.65 -22.25
C LYS A 787 -26.06 0.38 -23.37
N GLN A 788 -25.04 1.24 -23.27
CA GLN A 788 -24.64 2.18 -24.32
C GLN A 788 -23.16 1.98 -24.65
N VAL A 789 -22.86 1.89 -25.94
CA VAL A 789 -21.46 1.87 -26.41
C VAL A 789 -21.07 3.27 -26.88
N LEU A 790 -19.93 3.74 -26.40
CA LEU A 790 -19.23 4.91 -26.92
C LEU A 790 -18.10 4.44 -27.84
N ASN A 791 -18.08 4.92 -29.06
CA ASN A 791 -16.97 4.74 -30.00
C ASN A 791 -16.10 5.99 -29.98
N ILE A 792 -14.84 5.82 -29.59
CA ILE A 792 -13.85 6.89 -29.41
C ILE A 792 -12.81 6.72 -30.51
N THR A 793 -12.74 7.67 -31.43
CA THR A 793 -11.80 7.66 -32.56
C THR A 793 -10.69 8.68 -32.32
N PHE A 794 -9.46 8.22 -32.44
CA PHE A 794 -8.23 9.00 -32.31
C PHE A 794 -7.54 9.09 -33.67
N ASN A 795 -7.14 10.32 -34.07
CA ASN A 795 -6.33 10.54 -35.26
C ASN A 795 -5.07 11.31 -34.86
N ALA A 796 -3.91 10.78 -35.19
CA ALA A 796 -2.64 11.44 -34.97
C ALA A 796 -2.47 12.66 -35.90
N MET A 797 -2.17 13.80 -35.31
CA MET A 797 -1.93 15.07 -36.02
C MET A 797 -0.45 15.45 -36.06
N THR A 798 0.31 14.99 -35.09
CA THR A 798 1.75 15.24 -34.95
C THR A 798 2.45 13.95 -34.57
N ASN A 799 3.75 13.85 -34.82
CA ASN A 799 4.56 12.74 -34.32
C ASN A 799 5.25 13.17 -33.03
N ASP A 800 4.67 12.84 -31.90
CA ASP A 800 5.26 13.11 -30.58
C ASP A 800 5.29 11.81 -29.76
N SER A 801 6.51 11.34 -29.46
CA SER A 801 6.75 10.11 -28.70
C SER A 801 6.54 10.26 -27.19
N THR A 802 6.13 11.43 -26.71
CA THR A 802 5.78 11.66 -25.31
C THR A 802 4.30 11.36 -25.05
N ALA A 803 3.99 10.89 -23.86
CA ALA A 803 2.61 10.67 -23.47
C ALA A 803 1.88 12.01 -23.33
N SER A 804 0.77 12.16 -24.04
CA SER A 804 -0.15 13.28 -23.92
C SER A 804 -1.47 12.84 -23.31
N PHE A 805 -2.15 13.75 -22.60
CA PHE A 805 -3.31 13.42 -21.79
C PHE A 805 -4.54 14.16 -22.27
N GLY A 806 -5.67 13.49 -22.14
CA GLY A 806 -6.99 14.02 -22.40
C GLY A 806 -8.02 13.39 -21.46
N ARG A 807 -9.28 13.65 -21.72
CA ARG A 807 -10.38 13.07 -20.93
C ARG A 807 -11.71 13.11 -21.67
N ILE A 808 -12.61 12.24 -21.27
CA ILE A 808 -14.01 12.24 -21.67
C ILE A 808 -14.84 12.44 -20.41
N GLY A 809 -15.73 13.44 -20.42
CA GLY A 809 -16.72 13.69 -19.40
C GLY A 809 -18.12 13.29 -19.87
N LEU A 810 -18.85 12.59 -19.03
CA LEU A 810 -20.28 12.30 -19.24
C LEU A 810 -21.07 13.06 -18.18
N VAL A 811 -21.95 13.96 -18.63
CA VAL A 811 -22.79 14.80 -17.78
C VAL A 811 -24.24 14.40 -17.93
N GLY A 812 -24.79 13.78 -16.90
CA GLY A 812 -26.19 13.34 -16.85
C GLY A 812 -27.12 14.42 -16.35
N ASN A 813 -28.34 14.47 -16.87
CA ASN A 813 -29.38 15.41 -16.44
C ASN A 813 -30.00 15.05 -15.07
N GLY A 814 -29.74 13.84 -14.56
CA GLY A 814 -30.07 13.39 -13.21
C GLY A 814 -29.02 13.76 -12.15
N GLY A 815 -27.90 14.38 -12.58
CA GLY A 815 -26.84 14.83 -11.69
C GLY A 815 -25.64 13.90 -11.60
N HIS A 816 -25.64 12.77 -12.32
CA HIS A 816 -24.50 11.87 -12.40
C HIS A 816 -23.44 12.42 -13.38
N ASN A 817 -22.21 12.53 -12.90
CA ASN A 817 -21.07 12.98 -13.70
C ASN A 817 -19.97 11.95 -13.61
N LEU A 818 -19.45 11.54 -14.76
CA LEU A 818 -18.37 10.56 -14.86
C LEU A 818 -17.22 11.12 -15.69
N ASP A 819 -16.02 10.71 -15.33
CA ASP A 819 -14.79 11.10 -16.03
C ASP A 819 -13.94 9.88 -16.41
N ILE A 820 -13.44 9.88 -17.65
CA ILE A 820 -12.59 8.84 -18.22
C ILE A 820 -11.27 9.50 -18.64
N PRO A 821 -10.16 9.29 -17.93
CA PRO A 821 -8.85 9.82 -18.31
C PRO A 821 -8.30 9.09 -19.54
N LEU A 822 -7.54 9.82 -20.32
CA LEU A 822 -6.92 9.36 -21.56
C LEU A 822 -5.40 9.59 -21.48
N SER A 823 -4.64 8.62 -22.01
CA SER A 823 -3.21 8.74 -22.29
C SER A 823 -2.91 8.22 -23.69
N VAL A 824 -2.25 9.02 -24.53
CA VAL A 824 -1.92 8.65 -25.90
C VAL A 824 -0.47 8.99 -26.19
N ILE A 825 0.26 8.04 -26.78
CA ILE A 825 1.61 8.24 -27.33
C ILE A 825 1.49 8.07 -28.85
N VAL A 826 1.87 9.10 -29.62
CA VAL A 826 1.83 9.06 -31.08
C VAL A 826 3.18 8.59 -31.61
N LYS A 827 3.14 7.53 -32.41
CA LYS A 827 4.31 6.99 -33.11
C LYS A 827 3.95 6.78 -34.57
N LEU A 828 4.22 7.78 -35.42
CA LEU A 828 4.11 7.67 -36.87
C LEU A 828 5.38 7.01 -37.41
N TYR A 829 5.26 5.89 -38.08
CA TYR A 829 6.33 5.22 -38.83
C TYR A 829 6.20 5.46 -40.33
#